data_42427fe3a8c0f8698ea761fa9ba86d24
#
_entry.id   42427fe3a8c0f8698ea761fa9ba86d24
#
_cell.length_a   1.000
_cell.length_b   1.000
_cell.length_c   1.000
_cell.angle_alpha   90.00
_cell.angle_beta   90.00
_cell.angle_gamma   90.00
#
_symmetry.space_group_name_H-M   'P 1'
#
loop_
_entity.id
_entity.type
_entity.pdbx_description
1 polymer ?
#
loop_
_entity_poly.entity_id
_entity_poly.type
_entity_poly.pdbx_seq_one_letter_code
_entity_poly.pdbx_strand_id
1 'polypeptide(L)'
;MVAERPSEAGEQALVEWLAGQISHHSHLYYNEASPEISDAEFDELWDELSSLSPEHPQLLRVGSDPPPGSVKVNHLFPMLSLDKANTEEEVAHFISETTAQGRRFVCQPKVDGSALSLEYRRGRLIRAATRGSGTRGEDITANVRRIPNVAEAIGWDGDCHVRGEAVMPLATFREKYAEIAPNPRNLAAGSLRQKHAEAGKGRAEDLVFLAYGAEFPAGASRHPDSPEPPAFEYDSEVISWLQSIGVEVAGNEVTGGADDDSTCSAVLSVVQKWTDRRESANWEIDGIVVKLDRLDKRELLGMTAHHPRWALAWKFPPEEATTVLMDVAWQTGRTGNVTPVSRVAPVMVSGVTVENTTLHNRGEVERLGIQVGDKVRVVRRGDVIPKIIEVLGPAAASDLEGRRHSDGTPFAELLPRRMEVTVPTECPRCGTTLIEDGAFIRCTNLDCPSRLERAILYWCRYLEMDGVGEKLAEQMCETGLVTTLADLYKLEREDIEGLERMAEKSASNVIDQLEGSRSMPLSTFIAALGLPRIGPEFASVIATEAGSLDELLDLVSKMDEDPGVDESGKPNKHNPSMSRLIAIEGVGETVARLLLEGLATRSEIVAELSEELDITEESPKREAGPLQGQTFCITGTLSRPRKEIALSIKAEGGKVVSSVSGKLDFLVAGASAGSKLEKANRLGVGVLNEAELAEMLDPEPSEQR
;
A
#
# COMPACT_ATOMS: atom_id res chain seq x y z
N MET A 1 0.86 15.68 8.92
CA MET A 1 1.86 15.64 10.01
C MET A 1 2.08 14.18 10.37
N VAL A 2 3.30 13.72 10.22
CA VAL A 2 3.72 12.55 10.99
C VAL A 2 3.63 13.03 12.44
N ALA A 3 2.77 12.41 13.27
CA ALA A 3 2.72 12.79 14.68
C ALA A 3 4.13 12.59 15.25
N GLU A 4 4.62 13.53 16.01
CA GLU A 4 5.88 13.34 16.73
C GLU A 4 5.82 12.04 17.51
N ARG A 5 6.94 11.33 17.51
CA ARG A 5 7.11 10.18 18.37
C ARG A 5 6.87 10.66 19.81
N PRO A 6 5.92 10.09 20.53
CA PRO A 6 5.62 10.56 21.88
C PRO A 6 6.83 10.31 22.77
N SER A 7 7.51 11.38 23.20
CA SER A 7 8.70 11.31 24.05
C SER A 7 8.37 11.23 25.55
N GLU A 8 7.19 11.69 25.97
CA GLU A 8 6.73 11.71 27.37
C GLU A 8 5.32 11.10 27.57
N ALA A 9 4.65 10.67 26.49
CA ALA A 9 3.37 9.99 26.58
C ALA A 9 3.60 8.51 26.98
N GLY A 10 2.70 7.94 27.80
CA GLY A 10 2.81 6.56 28.23
C GLY A 10 2.87 5.57 27.05
N GLU A 11 3.32 4.34 27.32
CA GLU A 11 3.52 3.24 26.36
C GLU A 11 2.37 3.04 25.36
N GLN A 12 1.12 3.22 25.78
CA GLN A 12 -0.06 3.12 24.93
C GLN A 12 -0.07 4.16 23.78
N ALA A 13 0.35 5.39 24.05
CA ALA A 13 0.40 6.44 23.02
C ALA A 13 1.51 6.17 21.98
N LEU A 14 2.61 5.55 22.40
CA LEU A 14 3.68 5.10 21.51
C LEU A 14 3.20 3.94 20.63
N VAL A 15 2.49 2.98 21.18
CA VAL A 15 1.89 1.85 20.45
C VAL A 15 0.95 2.36 19.34
N GLU A 16 0.03 3.26 19.66
CA GLU A 16 -0.90 3.84 18.68
C GLU A 16 -0.17 4.67 17.61
N TRP A 17 0.87 5.39 18.00
CA TRP A 17 1.70 6.13 17.07
C TRP A 17 2.41 5.20 16.08
N LEU A 18 3.08 4.15 16.56
CA LEU A 18 3.75 3.15 15.74
C LEU A 18 2.78 2.48 14.76
N ALA A 19 1.62 2.06 15.24
CA ALA A 19 0.58 1.46 14.41
C ALA A 19 0.10 2.41 13.30
N GLY A 20 -0.06 3.68 13.61
CA GLY A 20 -0.40 4.72 12.63
C GLY A 20 0.69 4.93 11.58
N GLN A 21 1.97 4.91 11.98
CA GLN A 21 3.10 5.01 11.04
C GLN A 21 3.16 3.81 10.10
N ILE A 22 3.07 2.60 10.63
CA ILE A 22 3.06 1.36 9.85
C ILE A 22 1.92 1.37 8.82
N SER A 23 0.71 1.76 9.21
CA SER A 23 -0.44 1.84 8.30
C SER A 23 -0.22 2.86 7.18
N HIS A 24 0.29 4.05 7.51
CA HIS A 24 0.57 5.12 6.56
C HIS A 24 1.62 4.69 5.53
N HIS A 25 2.77 4.21 5.99
CA HIS A 25 3.85 3.83 5.10
C HIS A 25 3.55 2.57 4.28
N SER A 26 2.75 1.63 4.81
CA SER A 26 2.19 0.53 4.02
C SER A 26 1.34 1.04 2.86
N HIS A 27 0.48 2.02 3.10
CA HIS A 27 -0.35 2.60 2.04
C HIS A 27 0.48 3.27 0.95
N LEU A 28 1.43 4.10 1.33
CA LEU A 28 2.34 4.77 0.38
C LEU A 28 3.13 3.76 -0.47
N TYR A 29 3.62 2.71 0.17
CA TYR A 29 4.42 1.69 -0.49
C TYR A 29 3.59 0.82 -1.45
N TYR A 30 2.46 0.27 -0.98
CA TYR A 30 1.69 -0.71 -1.75
C TYR A 30 0.68 -0.09 -2.72
N ASN A 31 0.12 1.07 -2.40
CA ASN A 31 -0.93 1.68 -3.21
C ASN A 31 -0.46 2.87 -4.05
N GLU A 32 0.47 3.67 -3.55
CA GLU A 32 0.92 4.88 -4.22
C GLU A 32 2.28 4.72 -4.93
N ALA A 33 2.97 3.59 -4.70
CA ALA A 33 4.34 3.37 -5.19
C ALA A 33 5.28 4.56 -4.90
N SER A 34 5.03 5.25 -3.78
CA SER A 34 5.71 6.48 -3.35
C SER A 34 6.11 6.37 -1.87
N PRO A 35 6.98 5.43 -1.50
CA PRO A 35 7.40 5.25 -0.12
C PRO A 35 8.16 6.49 0.38
N GLU A 36 7.86 6.91 1.61
CA GLU A 36 8.52 8.03 2.29
C GLU A 36 9.64 7.55 3.23
N ILE A 37 9.63 6.28 3.61
CA ILE A 37 10.65 5.64 4.43
C ILE A 37 11.21 4.39 3.74
N SER A 38 12.41 3.98 4.13
CA SER A 38 13.01 2.73 3.65
C SER A 38 12.36 1.51 4.29
N ASP A 39 12.51 0.35 3.65
CA ASP A 39 12.06 -0.94 4.21
C ASP A 39 12.66 -1.19 5.61
N ALA A 40 13.90 -0.75 5.86
CA ALA A 40 14.54 -0.91 7.18
C ALA A 40 13.90 -0.02 8.24
N GLU A 41 13.58 1.23 7.92
CA GLU A 41 12.86 2.12 8.85
C GLU A 41 11.44 1.63 9.08
N PHE A 42 10.80 1.06 8.07
CA PHE A 42 9.51 0.39 8.22
C PHE A 42 9.63 -0.84 9.11
N ASP A 43 10.68 -1.63 8.95
CA ASP A 43 10.96 -2.80 9.79
C ASP A 43 11.25 -2.39 11.24
N GLU A 44 12.00 -1.30 11.48
CA GLU A 44 12.23 -0.76 12.84
C GLU A 44 10.92 -0.34 13.52
N LEU A 45 9.99 0.31 12.81
CA LEU A 45 8.66 0.64 13.34
C LEU A 45 7.86 -0.62 13.67
N TRP A 46 7.96 -1.62 12.81
CA TRP A 46 7.29 -2.90 12.98
C TRP A 46 7.82 -3.69 14.17
N ASP A 47 9.15 -3.79 14.28
CA ASP A 47 9.82 -4.51 15.36
C ASP A 47 9.55 -3.84 16.71
N GLU A 48 9.55 -2.52 16.75
CA GLU A 48 9.23 -1.76 17.96
C GLU A 48 7.77 -1.96 18.37
N LEU A 49 6.81 -1.88 17.45
CA LEU A 49 5.40 -2.16 17.74
C LEU A 49 5.21 -3.60 18.22
N SER A 50 5.89 -4.55 17.57
CA SER A 50 5.86 -5.97 17.92
C SER A 50 6.41 -6.23 19.32
N SER A 51 7.46 -5.51 19.72
CA SER A 51 8.04 -5.60 21.06
C SER A 51 7.12 -5.03 22.14
N LEU A 52 6.45 -3.90 21.87
CA LEU A 52 5.59 -3.20 22.83
C LEU A 52 4.18 -3.82 22.92
N SER A 53 3.64 -4.28 21.81
CA SER A 53 2.29 -4.83 21.73
C SER A 53 2.20 -5.95 20.69
N PRO A 54 2.66 -7.17 21.00
CA PRO A 54 2.75 -8.29 20.05
C PRO A 54 1.42 -8.71 19.42
N GLU A 55 0.30 -8.41 20.06
CA GLU A 55 -1.06 -8.74 19.58
C GLU A 55 -1.77 -7.55 18.93
N HIS A 56 -1.06 -6.45 18.63
CA HIS A 56 -1.69 -5.26 18.06
C HIS A 56 -2.32 -5.56 16.69
N PRO A 57 -3.59 -5.13 16.41
CA PRO A 57 -4.28 -5.43 15.15
C PRO A 57 -3.54 -4.97 13.89
N GLN A 58 -2.74 -3.90 13.96
CA GLN A 58 -1.92 -3.42 12.83
C GLN A 58 -0.85 -4.42 12.43
N LEU A 59 -0.29 -5.14 13.36
CA LEU A 59 0.66 -6.23 13.09
C LEU A 59 -0.02 -7.43 12.41
N LEU A 60 -1.34 -7.57 12.46
CA LEU A 60 -2.13 -8.60 11.75
C LEU A 60 -2.34 -8.28 10.25
N ARG A 61 -1.97 -7.07 9.80
CA ARG A 61 -2.13 -6.64 8.41
C ARG A 61 -0.83 -6.77 7.65
N VAL A 62 -0.85 -7.54 6.57
CA VAL A 62 0.27 -7.68 5.64
C VAL A 62 -0.03 -6.83 4.41
N GLY A 63 0.76 -5.78 4.17
CA GLY A 63 0.55 -4.88 3.03
C GLY A 63 -0.61 -3.90 3.24
N SER A 64 -1.23 -3.45 2.17
CA SER A 64 -2.36 -2.51 2.18
C SER A 64 -3.54 -3.09 1.41
N ASP A 65 -4.76 -2.75 1.85
CA ASP A 65 -5.98 -3.09 1.09
C ASP A 65 -5.94 -2.42 -0.30
N PRO A 66 -6.49 -3.09 -1.34
CA PRO A 66 -6.56 -2.53 -2.68
C PRO A 66 -7.28 -1.17 -2.71
N PRO A 67 -6.88 -0.25 -3.61
CA PRO A 67 -7.43 1.09 -3.69
C PRO A 67 -8.95 1.09 -3.94
N PRO A 68 -9.66 2.16 -3.55
CA PRO A 68 -11.07 2.33 -3.89
C PRO A 68 -11.30 2.27 -5.41
N GLY A 69 -12.41 1.63 -5.82
CA GLY A 69 -12.73 1.50 -7.26
C GLY A 69 -12.15 0.27 -7.95
N SER A 70 -11.17 -0.43 -7.37
CA SER A 70 -10.69 -1.71 -7.89
C SER A 70 -11.64 -2.87 -7.55
N VAL A 71 -11.66 -3.91 -8.40
CA VAL A 71 -12.40 -5.14 -8.12
C VAL A 71 -11.64 -5.95 -7.08
N LYS A 72 -12.18 -6.00 -5.86
CA LYS A 72 -11.53 -6.69 -4.72
C LYS A 72 -11.82 -8.18 -4.72
N VAL A 73 -10.80 -8.99 -4.46
CA VAL A 73 -10.85 -10.46 -4.39
C VAL A 73 -10.35 -10.93 -3.03
N ASN A 74 -11.11 -11.80 -2.37
CA ASN A 74 -10.64 -12.47 -1.16
C ASN A 74 -9.79 -13.68 -1.55
N HIS A 75 -8.59 -13.79 -0.97
CA HIS A 75 -7.73 -14.95 -1.15
C HIS A 75 -8.29 -16.17 -0.40
N LEU A 76 -8.39 -17.30 -1.09
CA LEU A 76 -8.74 -18.56 -0.44
C LEU A 76 -7.64 -19.03 0.52
N PHE A 77 -6.39 -18.79 0.14
CA PHE A 77 -5.20 -19.05 0.94
C PHE A 77 -4.49 -17.71 1.21
N PRO A 78 -4.26 -17.31 2.46
CA PRO A 78 -3.61 -16.04 2.79
C PRO A 78 -2.21 -15.93 2.17
N MET A 79 -1.86 -14.75 1.66
CA MET A 79 -0.53 -14.42 1.14
C MET A 79 0.28 -13.71 2.22
N LEU A 80 0.89 -14.49 3.11
CA LEU A 80 1.59 -14.01 4.30
C LEU A 80 2.96 -13.38 3.96
N SER A 81 3.47 -12.56 4.87
CA SER A 81 4.86 -12.14 4.90
C SER A 81 5.76 -13.27 5.39
N LEU A 82 7.07 -13.07 5.32
CA LEU A 82 8.07 -13.97 5.88
C LEU A 82 8.82 -13.27 6.99
N ASP A 83 9.20 -14.03 8.00
CA ASP A 83 10.18 -13.56 8.99
C ASP A 83 11.53 -13.32 8.31
N LYS A 84 12.35 -12.43 8.86
CA LYS A 84 13.56 -11.92 8.23
C LYS A 84 14.79 -12.30 9.05
N ALA A 85 15.87 -12.59 8.35
CA ALA A 85 17.20 -12.73 8.94
C ALA A 85 18.20 -11.86 8.16
N ASN A 86 19.05 -11.15 8.91
CA ASN A 86 20.13 -10.33 8.41
C ASN A 86 21.50 -10.82 8.89
N THR A 87 21.51 -11.75 9.86
CA THR A 87 22.72 -12.31 10.48
C THR A 87 22.72 -13.83 10.46
N GLU A 88 23.91 -14.42 10.51
CA GLU A 88 24.07 -15.88 10.56
C GLU A 88 23.48 -16.49 11.82
N GLU A 89 23.52 -15.75 12.94
CA GLU A 89 22.94 -16.16 14.21
C GLU A 89 21.42 -16.30 14.13
N GLU A 90 20.74 -15.41 13.43
CA GLU A 90 19.29 -15.48 13.20
C GLU A 90 18.92 -16.70 12.35
N VAL A 91 19.71 -17.03 11.33
CA VAL A 91 19.55 -18.28 10.55
C VAL A 91 19.79 -19.51 11.44
N ALA A 92 20.84 -19.50 12.26
CA ALA A 92 21.13 -20.60 13.17
C ALA A 92 19.99 -20.79 14.19
N HIS A 93 19.41 -19.70 14.68
CA HIS A 93 18.25 -19.75 15.57
C HIS A 93 17.03 -20.37 14.87
N PHE A 94 16.66 -19.89 13.68
CA PHE A 94 15.57 -20.46 12.88
C PHE A 94 15.78 -21.96 12.63
N ILE A 95 16.99 -22.38 12.26
CA ILE A 95 17.30 -23.79 12.04
C ILE A 95 17.12 -24.59 13.32
N SER A 96 17.62 -24.11 14.47
CA SER A 96 17.48 -24.80 15.76
C SER A 96 16.02 -25.00 16.17
N GLU A 97 15.14 -24.04 15.89
CA GLU A 97 13.71 -24.15 16.18
C GLU A 97 12.98 -25.12 15.24
N THR A 98 13.45 -25.26 13.99
CA THR A 98 12.77 -26.05 12.97
C THR A 98 13.30 -27.48 12.83
N THR A 99 14.55 -27.76 13.21
CA THR A 99 15.21 -29.06 13.00
C THR A 99 14.59 -30.22 13.78
N ALA A 100 13.86 -29.95 14.88
CA ALA A 100 13.05 -30.97 15.55
C ALA A 100 11.99 -31.60 14.60
N GLN A 101 11.60 -30.90 13.54
CA GLN A 101 10.64 -31.34 12.54
C GLN A 101 11.30 -31.84 11.24
N GLY A 102 12.59 -31.61 11.05
CA GLY A 102 13.36 -32.07 9.90
C GLY A 102 14.54 -31.15 9.58
N ARG A 103 15.58 -31.72 8.95
CA ARG A 103 16.82 -31.02 8.57
C ARG A 103 16.99 -30.83 7.08
N ARG A 104 15.93 -30.98 6.32
CA ARG A 104 15.92 -30.75 4.87
C ARG A 104 15.18 -29.47 4.57
N PHE A 105 15.87 -28.54 3.90
CA PHE A 105 15.36 -27.22 3.55
C PHE A 105 15.37 -27.02 2.05
N VAL A 106 14.42 -26.27 1.53
CA VAL A 106 14.42 -25.75 0.18
C VAL A 106 14.70 -24.24 0.23
N CYS A 107 15.72 -23.83 -0.52
CA CYS A 107 16.12 -22.43 -0.65
C CYS A 107 15.70 -21.93 -2.03
N GLN A 108 15.01 -20.79 -2.09
CA GLN A 108 14.57 -20.15 -3.31
C GLN A 108 15.05 -18.70 -3.35
N PRO A 109 15.44 -18.17 -4.54
CA PRO A 109 15.71 -16.75 -4.67
C PRO A 109 14.45 -15.95 -4.30
N LYS A 110 14.60 -14.97 -3.44
CA LYS A 110 13.57 -14.00 -3.13
C LYS A 110 13.55 -12.95 -4.22
N VAL A 111 12.76 -13.24 -5.24
CA VAL A 111 12.63 -12.39 -6.41
C VAL A 111 11.87 -11.12 -6.02
N ASP A 112 12.31 -9.98 -6.48
CA ASP A 112 11.72 -8.68 -6.18
C ASP A 112 10.83 -8.18 -7.32
N GLY A 113 9.52 -8.21 -7.09
CA GLY A 113 8.50 -7.87 -8.08
C GLY A 113 7.15 -7.55 -7.44
N SER A 114 6.10 -8.00 -8.06
CA SER A 114 4.73 -7.89 -7.55
C SER A 114 4.14 -9.29 -7.32
N ALA A 115 3.83 -9.60 -6.07
CA ALA A 115 3.29 -10.90 -5.68
C ALA A 115 1.89 -11.15 -6.22
N LEU A 116 1.69 -12.31 -6.84
CA LEU A 116 0.45 -12.74 -7.47
C LEU A 116 -0.03 -14.09 -6.97
N SER A 117 -1.34 -14.24 -6.95
CA SER A 117 -2.04 -15.53 -6.84
C SER A 117 -2.82 -15.79 -8.12
N LEU A 118 -2.50 -16.87 -8.82
CA LEU A 118 -3.18 -17.33 -10.04
C LEU A 118 -4.11 -18.50 -9.69
N GLU A 119 -5.41 -18.31 -9.84
CA GLU A 119 -6.42 -19.35 -9.60
C GLU A 119 -6.71 -20.10 -10.89
N TYR A 120 -6.37 -21.39 -10.90
CA TYR A 120 -6.73 -22.31 -11.96
C TYR A 120 -7.88 -23.19 -11.51
N ARG A 121 -8.93 -23.32 -12.33
CA ARG A 121 -9.99 -24.30 -12.18
C ARG A 121 -10.03 -25.23 -13.37
N ARG A 122 -9.99 -26.53 -13.11
CA ARG A 122 -9.90 -27.55 -14.15
C ARG A 122 -8.80 -27.21 -15.17
N GLY A 123 -7.65 -26.83 -14.64
CA GLY A 123 -6.46 -26.45 -15.41
C GLY A 123 -6.55 -25.11 -16.17
N ARG A 124 -7.65 -24.37 -16.09
CA ARG A 124 -7.82 -23.07 -16.79
C ARG A 124 -7.70 -21.90 -15.84
N LEU A 125 -6.97 -20.88 -16.24
CA LEU A 125 -6.83 -19.62 -15.50
C LEU A 125 -8.19 -18.90 -15.47
N ILE A 126 -8.77 -18.82 -14.28
CA ILE A 126 -10.04 -18.12 -14.08
C ILE A 126 -9.87 -16.75 -13.44
N ARG A 127 -8.82 -16.59 -12.61
CA ARG A 127 -8.58 -15.35 -11.90
C ARG A 127 -7.11 -15.18 -11.51
N ALA A 128 -6.68 -13.94 -11.51
CA ALA A 128 -5.39 -13.53 -10.96
C ALA A 128 -5.58 -12.32 -10.05
N ALA A 129 -4.93 -12.33 -8.88
CA ALA A 129 -5.05 -11.26 -7.90
C ALA A 129 -3.69 -10.85 -7.34
N THR A 130 -3.53 -9.56 -7.03
CA THR A 130 -2.39 -9.04 -6.26
C THR A 130 -2.45 -9.52 -4.82
N ARG A 131 -1.32 -9.47 -4.09
CA ARG A 131 -1.29 -9.82 -2.67
C ARG A 131 -2.24 -8.95 -1.82
N GLY A 132 -2.28 -7.65 -2.08
CA GLY A 132 -3.06 -6.70 -1.28
C GLY A 132 -2.70 -6.77 0.21
N SER A 133 -3.71 -6.87 1.07
CA SER A 133 -3.55 -7.03 2.53
C SER A 133 -3.22 -8.47 2.97
N GLY A 134 -2.88 -9.36 2.04
CA GLY A 134 -2.64 -10.78 2.31
C GLY A 134 -3.92 -11.62 2.38
N THR A 135 -5.04 -11.08 2.78
CA THR A 135 -6.36 -11.72 2.76
C THR A 135 -7.24 -11.24 1.62
N ARG A 136 -6.97 -10.02 1.10
CA ARG A 136 -7.72 -9.39 0.00
C ARG A 136 -6.75 -8.75 -0.98
N GLY A 137 -6.92 -9.05 -2.26
CA GLY A 137 -6.15 -8.48 -3.36
C GLY A 137 -7.05 -7.78 -4.38
N GLU A 138 -6.42 -7.21 -5.40
CA GLU A 138 -7.08 -6.61 -6.56
C GLU A 138 -7.13 -7.63 -7.69
N ASP A 139 -8.29 -7.73 -8.38
CA ASP A 139 -8.42 -8.56 -9.58
C ASP A 139 -7.70 -7.90 -10.76
N ILE A 140 -6.65 -8.54 -11.21
CA ILE A 140 -5.81 -8.09 -12.34
C ILE A 140 -5.76 -9.13 -13.46
N THR A 141 -6.75 -10.01 -13.53
CA THR A 141 -6.81 -11.13 -14.46
C THR A 141 -6.58 -10.70 -15.91
N ALA A 142 -7.17 -9.58 -16.32
CA ALA A 142 -7.05 -9.09 -17.70
C ALA A 142 -5.60 -8.77 -18.10
N ASN A 143 -4.82 -8.15 -17.20
CA ASN A 143 -3.41 -7.84 -17.45
C ASN A 143 -2.50 -9.07 -17.31
N VAL A 144 -2.77 -9.93 -16.33
CA VAL A 144 -1.98 -11.15 -16.12
C VAL A 144 -2.07 -12.09 -17.32
N ARG A 145 -3.21 -12.17 -18.00
CA ARG A 145 -3.35 -12.92 -19.25
C ARG A 145 -2.47 -12.44 -20.39
N ARG A 146 -1.96 -11.22 -20.30
CA ARG A 146 -1.03 -10.63 -21.28
C ARG A 146 0.42 -10.95 -20.97
N ILE A 147 0.74 -11.51 -19.80
CA ILE A 147 2.10 -11.94 -19.44
C ILE A 147 2.44 -13.18 -20.27
N PRO A 148 3.51 -13.18 -21.09
CA PRO A 148 3.75 -14.22 -22.09
C PRO A 148 3.91 -15.64 -21.53
N ASN A 149 4.46 -15.78 -20.33
CA ASN A 149 4.70 -17.09 -19.70
C ASN A 149 3.60 -17.51 -18.73
N VAL A 150 2.49 -16.76 -18.61
CA VAL A 150 1.31 -17.21 -17.88
C VAL A 150 0.40 -18.00 -18.81
N ALA A 151 0.28 -19.29 -18.55
CA ALA A 151 -0.54 -20.17 -19.37
C ALA A 151 -2.04 -20.00 -19.08
N GLU A 152 -2.86 -19.82 -20.11
CA GLU A 152 -4.33 -19.87 -20.01
C GLU A 152 -4.83 -21.25 -19.57
N ALA A 153 -4.06 -22.29 -19.91
CA ALA A 153 -4.30 -23.67 -19.48
C ALA A 153 -2.97 -24.35 -19.13
N ILE A 154 -2.90 -24.93 -17.94
CA ILE A 154 -1.75 -25.70 -17.45
C ILE A 154 -1.90 -27.17 -17.79
N GLY A 155 -0.80 -27.92 -17.72
CA GLY A 155 -0.75 -29.35 -18.04
C GLY A 155 -1.42 -30.28 -17.00
N TRP A 156 -2.41 -29.81 -16.25
CA TRP A 156 -3.15 -30.56 -15.25
C TRP A 156 -4.60 -30.07 -15.14
N ASP A 157 -5.56 -30.96 -15.22
CA ASP A 157 -7.00 -30.64 -15.25
C ASP A 157 -7.63 -30.40 -13.88
N GLY A 158 -6.85 -30.13 -12.86
CA GLY A 158 -7.31 -29.91 -11.50
C GLY A 158 -7.40 -28.43 -11.09
N ASP A 159 -7.84 -28.21 -9.86
CA ASP A 159 -7.97 -26.90 -9.26
C ASP A 159 -6.74 -26.60 -8.38
N CYS A 160 -6.04 -25.50 -8.67
CA CYS A 160 -4.91 -25.03 -7.84
C CYS A 160 -4.80 -23.50 -7.84
N HIS A 161 -4.13 -22.99 -6.83
CA HIS A 161 -3.70 -21.61 -6.73
C HIS A 161 -2.17 -21.58 -6.83
N VAL A 162 -1.66 -21.06 -7.92
CA VAL A 162 -0.21 -20.90 -8.14
C VAL A 162 0.20 -19.53 -7.58
N ARG A 163 1.18 -19.51 -6.70
CA ARG A 163 1.75 -18.31 -6.12
C ARG A 163 3.10 -18.00 -6.72
N GLY A 164 3.32 -16.75 -7.02
CA GLY A 164 4.56 -16.32 -7.65
C GLY A 164 4.74 -14.81 -7.61
N GLU A 165 5.77 -14.37 -8.29
CA GLU A 165 6.13 -12.98 -8.44
C GLU A 165 6.12 -12.59 -9.92
N ALA A 166 5.45 -11.50 -10.28
CA ALA A 166 5.59 -10.89 -11.60
C ALA A 166 6.72 -9.87 -11.56
N VAL A 167 7.70 -10.05 -12.41
CA VAL A 167 8.91 -9.25 -12.47
C VAL A 167 9.09 -8.60 -13.84
N MET A 168 9.73 -7.44 -13.85
CA MET A 168 10.24 -6.82 -15.07
C MET A 168 11.69 -7.28 -15.28
N PRO A 169 12.00 -8.02 -16.37
CA PRO A 169 13.38 -8.44 -16.65
C PRO A 169 14.31 -7.24 -16.76
N LEU A 170 15.49 -7.32 -16.13
CA LEU A 170 16.46 -6.23 -16.09
C LEU A 170 16.93 -5.78 -17.47
N ALA A 171 17.09 -6.72 -18.41
CA ALA A 171 17.44 -6.39 -19.78
C ALA A 171 16.35 -5.54 -20.45
N THR A 172 15.08 -5.94 -20.32
CA THR A 172 13.92 -5.22 -20.86
C THR A 172 13.76 -3.85 -20.20
N PHE A 173 13.95 -3.78 -18.87
CA PHE A 173 13.90 -2.53 -18.13
C PHE A 173 14.95 -1.52 -18.65
N ARG A 174 16.20 -1.96 -18.76
CA ARG A 174 17.30 -1.10 -19.24
C ARG A 174 17.09 -0.63 -20.69
N GLU A 175 16.52 -1.48 -21.54
CA GLU A 175 16.28 -1.17 -22.95
C GLU A 175 15.11 -0.20 -23.17
N LYS A 176 14.00 -0.38 -22.40
CA LYS A 176 12.73 0.30 -22.70
C LYS A 176 12.29 1.31 -21.67
N TYR A 177 12.69 1.17 -20.40
CA TYR A 177 12.01 1.81 -19.28
C TYR A 177 12.91 2.57 -18.30
N ALA A 178 14.22 2.47 -18.43
CA ALA A 178 15.16 3.10 -17.49
C ALA A 178 15.03 4.63 -17.38
N GLU A 179 14.54 5.29 -18.44
CA GLU A 179 14.32 6.74 -18.46
C GLU A 179 12.95 7.17 -17.90
N ILE A 180 12.00 6.23 -17.77
CA ILE A 180 10.60 6.55 -17.42
C ILE A 180 10.13 5.95 -16.12
N ALA A 181 10.88 5.04 -15.53
CA ALA A 181 10.54 4.40 -14.27
C ALA A 181 11.74 4.33 -13.32
N PRO A 182 11.53 4.52 -12.01
CA PRO A 182 12.63 4.55 -11.05
C PRO A 182 13.25 3.17 -10.82
N ASN A 183 12.49 2.10 -10.95
CA ASN A 183 12.96 0.73 -10.74
C ASN A 183 12.04 -0.32 -11.39
N PRO A 184 12.56 -1.54 -11.64
CA PRO A 184 11.81 -2.64 -12.26
C PRO A 184 10.59 -3.10 -11.46
N ARG A 185 10.68 -3.13 -10.13
CA ARG A 185 9.61 -3.58 -9.24
C ARG A 185 8.39 -2.66 -9.30
N ASN A 186 8.57 -1.35 -9.15
CA ASN A 186 7.48 -0.38 -9.23
C ASN A 186 6.84 -0.39 -10.60
N LEU A 187 7.67 -0.54 -11.65
CA LEU A 187 7.18 -0.68 -13.02
C LEU A 187 6.33 -1.94 -13.19
N ALA A 188 6.75 -3.07 -12.64
CA ALA A 188 5.98 -4.32 -12.69
C ALA A 188 4.61 -4.16 -12.01
N ALA A 189 4.58 -3.61 -10.80
CA ALA A 189 3.34 -3.34 -10.07
C ALA A 189 2.41 -2.38 -10.83
N GLY A 190 2.96 -1.31 -11.42
CA GLY A 190 2.22 -0.35 -12.26
C GLY A 190 1.65 -1.01 -13.52
N SER A 191 2.46 -1.83 -14.21
CA SER A 191 2.05 -2.54 -15.43
C SER A 191 0.88 -3.51 -15.20
N LEU A 192 0.81 -4.13 -14.03
CA LEU A 192 -0.28 -5.05 -13.65
C LEU A 192 -1.61 -4.34 -13.38
N ARG A 193 -1.57 -3.06 -12.98
CA ARG A 193 -2.77 -2.26 -12.63
C ARG A 193 -3.27 -1.37 -13.74
N GLN A 194 -2.58 -1.31 -14.88
CA GLN A 194 -3.00 -0.47 -16.00
C GLN A 194 -4.39 -0.80 -16.53
N LYS A 195 -5.24 0.21 -16.64
CA LYS A 195 -6.58 0.08 -17.24
C LYS A 195 -6.51 0.11 -18.78
N HIS A 196 -5.52 0.81 -19.35
CA HIS A 196 -5.29 0.95 -20.79
C HIS A 196 -3.80 0.90 -21.12
N ALA A 197 -3.46 0.46 -22.34
CA ALA A 197 -2.07 0.47 -22.83
C ALA A 197 -1.66 1.90 -23.21
N GLU A 198 -1.13 2.66 -22.26
CA GLU A 198 -0.67 4.02 -22.47
C GLU A 198 0.78 4.07 -22.96
N ALA A 199 1.08 5.01 -23.85
CA ALA A 199 2.44 5.26 -24.29
C ALA A 199 3.29 5.78 -23.09
N GLY A 200 4.45 5.19 -22.89
CA GLY A 200 5.40 5.60 -21.85
C GLY A 200 5.25 4.92 -20.48
N LYS A 201 4.23 4.09 -20.26
CA LYS A 201 4.08 3.26 -19.07
C LYS A 201 4.52 1.81 -19.36
N GLY A 202 4.88 1.02 -18.33
CA GLY A 202 5.25 -0.38 -18.49
C GLY A 202 4.09 -1.21 -19.06
N ARG A 203 4.39 -2.35 -19.65
CA ARG A 203 3.41 -3.25 -20.28
C ARG A 203 3.44 -4.62 -19.62
N ALA A 204 2.28 -5.23 -19.43
CA ALA A 204 2.16 -6.59 -18.90
C ALA A 204 2.86 -7.63 -19.80
N GLU A 205 2.92 -7.39 -21.12
CA GLU A 205 3.62 -8.25 -22.09
C GLU A 205 5.14 -8.28 -21.91
N ASP A 206 5.71 -7.31 -21.22
CA ASP A 206 7.14 -7.25 -20.92
C ASP A 206 7.49 -7.88 -19.56
N LEU A 207 6.48 -8.35 -18.81
CA LEU A 207 6.67 -9.03 -17.52
C LEU A 207 6.91 -10.52 -17.71
N VAL A 208 7.51 -11.12 -16.68
CA VAL A 208 7.66 -12.57 -16.51
C VAL A 208 7.10 -12.96 -15.15
N PHE A 209 6.30 -14.02 -15.11
CA PHE A 209 5.79 -14.60 -13.87
C PHE A 209 6.67 -15.76 -13.43
N LEU A 210 7.12 -15.75 -12.18
CA LEU A 210 7.96 -16.79 -11.57
C LEU A 210 7.26 -17.38 -10.35
N ALA A 211 6.82 -18.62 -10.45
CA ALA A 211 6.14 -19.30 -9.36
C ALA A 211 7.12 -19.73 -8.26
N TYR A 212 6.67 -19.65 -7.00
CA TYR A 212 7.40 -20.13 -5.82
C TYR A 212 6.62 -21.16 -5.00
N GLY A 213 5.40 -21.51 -5.39
CA GLY A 213 4.59 -22.52 -4.72
C GLY A 213 3.19 -22.66 -5.30
N ALA A 214 2.48 -23.69 -4.88
CA ALA A 214 1.08 -23.93 -5.20
C ALA A 214 0.30 -24.40 -3.96
N GLU A 215 -0.98 -24.05 -3.93
CA GLU A 215 -1.95 -24.46 -2.91
C GLU A 215 -3.14 -25.15 -3.60
N PHE A 216 -3.75 -26.11 -2.95
CA PHE A 216 -4.83 -26.90 -3.51
C PHE A 216 -6.12 -26.73 -2.71
N PRO A 217 -7.23 -26.26 -3.33
CA PRO A 217 -8.50 -26.16 -2.64
C PRO A 217 -9.03 -27.53 -2.25
N ALA A 218 -9.71 -27.58 -1.07
CA ALA A 218 -10.29 -28.80 -0.54
C ALA A 218 -11.79 -28.63 -0.28
N GLY A 219 -12.51 -29.76 -0.20
CA GLY A 219 -13.94 -29.77 0.13
C GLY A 219 -14.79 -28.94 -0.83
N ALA A 220 -15.66 -28.07 -0.30
CA ALA A 220 -16.58 -27.26 -1.10
C ALA A 220 -15.92 -26.18 -1.96
N SER A 221 -14.65 -25.86 -1.71
CA SER A 221 -13.89 -24.89 -2.52
C SER A 221 -13.33 -25.48 -3.80
N ARG A 222 -13.28 -26.80 -3.93
CA ARG A 222 -12.83 -27.51 -5.13
C ARG A 222 -14.02 -27.77 -6.06
N HIS A 223 -13.77 -27.69 -7.37
CA HIS A 223 -14.77 -28.05 -8.36
C HIS A 223 -15.11 -29.56 -8.25
N PRO A 224 -16.40 -29.99 -8.32
CA PRO A 224 -16.78 -31.40 -8.14
C PRO A 224 -16.09 -32.38 -9.10
N ASP A 225 -15.83 -31.96 -10.33
CA ASP A 225 -15.19 -32.77 -11.36
C ASP A 225 -13.65 -32.60 -11.40
N SER A 226 -13.08 -31.85 -10.47
CA SER A 226 -11.62 -31.68 -10.39
C SER A 226 -10.96 -32.94 -9.82
N PRO A 227 -9.86 -33.44 -10.42
CA PRO A 227 -9.14 -34.57 -9.87
C PRO A 227 -8.58 -34.25 -8.47
N GLU A 228 -8.30 -35.30 -7.69
CA GLU A 228 -7.59 -35.12 -6.43
C GLU A 228 -6.23 -34.47 -6.64
N PRO A 229 -5.80 -33.56 -5.75
CA PRO A 229 -4.45 -32.99 -5.81
C PRO A 229 -3.40 -34.08 -5.75
N PRO A 230 -2.27 -33.91 -6.45
CA PRO A 230 -1.13 -34.80 -6.26
C PRO A 230 -0.69 -34.84 -4.80
N ALA A 231 -0.35 -36.01 -4.31
CA ALA A 231 0.19 -36.17 -2.95
C ALA A 231 1.67 -35.80 -2.95
N PHE A 232 2.02 -34.71 -2.27
CA PHE A 232 3.39 -34.27 -2.09
C PHE A 232 3.82 -34.45 -0.63
N GLU A 233 5.02 -34.95 -0.44
CA GLU A 233 5.67 -35.04 0.86
C GLU A 233 6.55 -33.81 1.12
N TYR A 234 7.12 -33.25 0.04
CA TYR A 234 8.10 -32.15 0.06
C TYR A 234 7.66 -30.96 -0.80
N ASP A 235 7.99 -29.75 -0.36
CA ASP A 235 7.77 -28.53 -1.13
C ASP A 235 8.57 -28.54 -2.46
N SER A 236 9.77 -29.11 -2.44
CA SER A 236 10.59 -29.29 -3.63
C SER A 236 9.91 -30.16 -4.70
N GLU A 237 9.01 -31.08 -4.32
CA GLU A 237 8.19 -31.84 -5.24
C GLU A 237 7.10 -30.98 -5.87
N VAL A 238 6.47 -30.08 -5.08
CA VAL A 238 5.50 -29.09 -5.60
C VAL A 238 6.16 -28.20 -6.65
N ILE A 239 7.37 -27.71 -6.39
CA ILE A 239 8.11 -26.88 -7.35
C ILE A 239 8.43 -27.66 -8.65
N SER A 240 8.87 -28.90 -8.51
CA SER A 240 9.14 -29.78 -9.66
C SER A 240 7.87 -30.10 -10.45
N TRP A 241 6.75 -30.30 -9.76
CA TRP A 241 5.45 -30.50 -10.38
C TRP A 241 4.99 -29.26 -11.15
N LEU A 242 5.12 -28.04 -10.60
CA LEU A 242 4.82 -26.81 -11.31
C LEU A 242 5.56 -26.72 -12.65
N GLN A 243 6.85 -27.02 -12.66
CA GLN A 243 7.63 -27.09 -13.90
C GLN A 243 7.09 -28.13 -14.89
N SER A 244 6.69 -29.30 -14.38
CA SER A 244 6.16 -30.40 -15.21
C SER A 244 4.84 -30.08 -15.90
N ILE A 245 4.03 -29.18 -15.31
CA ILE A 245 2.76 -28.72 -15.89
C ILE A 245 2.88 -27.43 -16.71
N GLY A 246 4.12 -26.97 -16.96
CA GLY A 246 4.41 -25.81 -17.83
C GLY A 246 4.42 -24.47 -17.12
N VAL A 247 4.52 -24.42 -15.79
CA VAL A 247 4.64 -23.18 -15.02
C VAL A 247 6.12 -22.90 -14.75
N GLU A 248 6.57 -21.69 -15.10
CA GLU A 248 7.94 -21.25 -14.84
C GLU A 248 8.13 -20.93 -13.35
N VAL A 249 9.26 -21.36 -12.77
CA VAL A 249 9.56 -21.20 -11.35
C VAL A 249 10.81 -20.35 -11.13
N ALA A 250 10.88 -19.70 -9.97
CA ALA A 250 12.01 -18.85 -9.59
C ALA A 250 13.36 -19.61 -9.41
N GLY A 251 13.32 -20.93 -9.45
CA GLY A 251 14.43 -21.80 -9.11
C GLY A 251 14.38 -22.24 -7.65
N ASN A 252 15.12 -23.31 -7.33
CA ASN A 252 15.23 -23.82 -5.98
C ASN A 252 16.49 -24.65 -5.80
N GLU A 253 17.00 -24.71 -4.59
CA GLU A 253 18.04 -25.66 -4.17
C GLU A 253 17.59 -26.36 -2.88
N VAL A 254 17.74 -27.68 -2.85
CA VAL A 254 17.48 -28.47 -1.64
C VAL A 254 18.79 -28.69 -0.90
N THR A 255 18.81 -28.43 0.39
CA THR A 255 19.99 -28.53 1.24
C THR A 255 19.62 -29.05 2.62
N GLY A 256 20.62 -29.40 3.43
CA GLY A 256 20.47 -29.89 4.80
C GLY A 256 21.73 -30.56 5.32
N GLY A 257 21.72 -30.97 6.59
CA GLY A 257 22.87 -31.58 7.25
C GLY A 257 22.49 -32.70 8.21
N ALA A 258 23.49 -33.26 8.85
CA ALA A 258 23.31 -34.34 9.83
C ALA A 258 22.89 -33.81 11.21
N ASP A 259 23.32 -32.58 11.53
CA ASP A 259 23.04 -31.84 12.75
C ASP A 259 22.70 -30.39 12.42
N ASP A 260 22.44 -29.58 13.42
CA ASP A 260 22.00 -28.18 13.24
C ASP A 260 23.14 -27.33 12.68
N ASP A 261 24.36 -27.51 13.13
CA ASP A 261 25.53 -26.75 12.67
C ASP A 261 25.83 -27.04 11.17
N SER A 262 25.83 -28.32 10.78
CA SER A 262 26.03 -28.69 9.36
C SER A 262 24.86 -28.25 8.49
N THR A 263 23.64 -28.22 9.02
CA THR A 263 22.46 -27.72 8.32
C THR A 263 22.56 -26.22 8.11
N CYS A 264 22.93 -25.45 9.15
CA CYS A 264 23.16 -24.02 9.07
C CYS A 264 24.23 -23.70 8.03
N SER A 265 25.40 -24.36 8.11
CA SER A 265 26.49 -24.18 7.16
C SER A 265 26.07 -24.47 5.71
N ALA A 266 25.25 -25.51 5.51
CA ALA A 266 24.74 -25.88 4.18
C ALA A 266 23.75 -24.84 3.63
N VAL A 267 22.85 -24.28 4.46
CA VAL A 267 21.95 -23.19 4.09
C VAL A 267 22.74 -21.92 3.75
N LEU A 268 23.69 -21.52 4.59
CA LEU A 268 24.54 -20.35 4.35
C LEU A 268 25.39 -20.48 3.08
N SER A 269 25.83 -21.68 2.74
CA SER A 269 26.52 -21.96 1.49
C SER A 269 25.63 -21.69 0.26
N VAL A 270 24.34 -22.04 0.33
CA VAL A 270 23.38 -21.72 -0.74
C VAL A 270 23.15 -20.20 -0.79
N VAL A 271 23.02 -19.56 0.34
CA VAL A 271 22.89 -18.07 0.43
C VAL A 271 24.07 -17.40 -0.26
N GLN A 272 25.32 -17.80 0.07
CA GLN A 272 26.51 -17.23 -0.53
C GLN A 272 26.54 -17.43 -2.06
N LYS A 273 26.21 -18.63 -2.52
CA LYS A 273 26.14 -18.95 -3.95
C LYS A 273 25.16 -18.04 -4.72
N TRP A 274 24.03 -17.71 -4.13
CA TRP A 274 23.06 -16.80 -4.73
C TRP A 274 23.48 -15.34 -4.60
N THR A 275 24.17 -14.96 -3.53
CA THR A 275 24.78 -13.64 -3.40
C THR A 275 25.76 -13.38 -4.55
N ASP A 276 26.63 -14.35 -4.85
CA ASP A 276 27.60 -14.25 -5.94
C ASP A 276 26.94 -14.22 -7.33
N ARG A 277 25.76 -14.81 -7.46
CA ARG A 277 25.01 -14.86 -8.73
C ARG A 277 24.04 -13.70 -8.92
N ARG A 278 23.83 -12.87 -7.92
CA ARG A 278 22.85 -11.78 -7.93
C ARG A 278 23.01 -10.88 -9.15
N GLU A 279 24.23 -10.45 -9.45
CA GLU A 279 24.54 -9.56 -10.56
C GLU A 279 24.27 -10.19 -11.95
N SER A 280 24.32 -11.51 -12.05
CA SER A 280 24.08 -12.24 -13.30
C SER A 280 22.60 -12.61 -13.52
N ALA A 281 21.75 -12.42 -12.56
CA ALA A 281 20.31 -12.66 -12.68
C ALA A 281 19.66 -11.64 -13.62
N ASN A 282 18.65 -12.06 -14.39
CA ASN A 282 17.88 -11.17 -15.27
C ASN A 282 16.69 -10.49 -14.56
N TRP A 283 16.58 -10.64 -13.25
CA TRP A 283 15.60 -9.98 -12.39
C TRP A 283 16.23 -9.67 -11.04
N GLU A 284 15.65 -8.71 -10.35
CA GLU A 284 16.13 -8.32 -9.03
C GLU A 284 15.81 -9.39 -7.99
N ILE A 285 16.78 -9.63 -7.10
CA ILE A 285 16.70 -10.58 -5.98
C ILE A 285 17.13 -9.84 -4.73
N ASP A 286 16.23 -9.75 -3.73
CA ASP A 286 16.49 -9.03 -2.48
C ASP A 286 16.91 -9.94 -1.32
N GLY A 287 16.98 -11.25 -1.57
CA GLY A 287 17.36 -12.24 -0.58
C GLY A 287 17.13 -13.68 -1.02
N ILE A 288 17.12 -14.59 -0.04
CA ILE A 288 16.83 -16.02 -0.22
C ILE A 288 15.74 -16.42 0.76
N VAL A 289 14.72 -17.11 0.28
CA VAL A 289 13.70 -17.74 1.12
C VAL A 289 14.14 -19.15 1.47
N VAL A 290 14.31 -19.40 2.76
CA VAL A 290 14.65 -20.72 3.32
C VAL A 290 13.38 -21.31 3.90
N LYS A 291 12.97 -22.49 3.44
CA LYS A 291 11.74 -23.18 3.88
C LYS A 291 12.05 -24.58 4.32
N LEU A 292 11.46 -25.04 5.42
CA LEU A 292 11.47 -26.47 5.77
C LEU A 292 10.81 -27.23 4.60
N ASP A 293 11.51 -28.19 4.01
CA ASP A 293 11.06 -28.88 2.79
C ASP A 293 9.84 -29.78 3.02
N ARG A 294 9.72 -30.37 4.21
CA ARG A 294 8.69 -31.34 4.57
C ARG A 294 7.34 -30.71 4.88
N LEU A 295 6.32 -30.96 4.04
CA LEU A 295 5.02 -30.28 4.11
C LEU A 295 4.21 -30.63 5.37
N ASP A 296 4.13 -31.92 5.75
CA ASP A 296 3.40 -32.37 6.94
C ASP A 296 3.98 -31.79 8.25
N LYS A 297 5.25 -31.43 8.25
CA LYS A 297 5.93 -30.82 9.40
C LYS A 297 5.71 -29.32 9.50
N ARG A 298 5.39 -28.65 8.38
CA ARG A 298 5.02 -27.23 8.37
C ARG A 298 3.73 -26.99 9.16
N GLU A 299 2.75 -27.89 9.06
CA GLU A 299 1.49 -27.81 9.81
C GLU A 299 1.73 -27.88 11.33
N LEU A 300 2.71 -28.69 11.76
CA LEU A 300 3.05 -28.82 13.20
C LEU A 300 3.74 -27.57 13.74
N LEU A 301 4.58 -26.89 12.97
CA LEU A 301 5.20 -25.62 13.33
C LEU A 301 4.19 -24.49 13.36
N GLY A 302 3.19 -24.58 12.48
CA GLY A 302 2.13 -23.60 12.37
C GLY A 302 2.61 -22.24 11.84
N MET A 303 1.83 -21.24 12.17
CA MET A 303 2.05 -19.85 11.75
C MET A 303 1.90 -18.93 12.95
N THR A 304 2.60 -17.81 12.91
CA THR A 304 2.26 -16.65 13.74
C THR A 304 1.07 -15.93 13.10
N ALA A 305 0.63 -14.83 13.67
CA ALA A 305 -0.38 -13.99 13.03
C ALA A 305 0.07 -13.44 11.65
N HIS A 306 1.39 -13.40 11.36
CA HIS A 306 1.98 -12.68 10.23
C HIS A 306 2.80 -13.52 9.28
N HIS A 307 3.51 -14.52 9.79
CA HIS A 307 4.43 -15.32 9.01
C HIS A 307 4.45 -16.79 9.45
N PRO A 308 4.75 -17.70 8.51
CA PRO A 308 4.92 -19.11 8.81
C PRO A 308 6.20 -19.33 9.64
N ARG A 309 6.13 -20.16 10.68
CA ARG A 309 7.29 -20.53 11.50
C ARG A 309 8.28 -21.47 10.79
N TRP A 310 7.90 -22.00 9.64
CA TRP A 310 8.66 -22.92 8.81
C TRP A 310 9.40 -22.28 7.64
N ALA A 311 9.36 -20.94 7.53
CA ALA A 311 10.03 -20.21 6.47
C ALA A 311 10.66 -18.91 7.00
N LEU A 312 11.85 -18.59 6.47
CA LEU A 312 12.65 -17.42 6.81
C LEU A 312 13.14 -16.77 5.52
N ALA A 313 13.15 -15.44 5.46
CA ALA A 313 13.73 -14.67 4.38
C ALA A 313 15.09 -14.11 4.83
N TRP A 314 16.18 -14.70 4.34
CA TRP A 314 17.49 -14.07 4.42
C TRP A 314 17.53 -12.85 3.52
N LYS A 315 17.83 -11.69 4.07
CA LYS A 315 18.00 -10.44 3.30
C LYS A 315 19.46 -10.25 2.94
N PHE A 316 19.72 -9.95 1.65
CA PHE A 316 21.08 -9.56 1.27
C PHE A 316 21.45 -8.24 1.94
N PRO A 317 22.72 -8.08 2.35
CA PRO A 317 23.21 -6.80 2.80
C PRO A 317 22.90 -5.73 1.74
N PRO A 318 22.47 -4.54 2.16
CA PRO A 318 22.26 -3.46 1.22
C PRO A 318 23.59 -3.10 0.54
N GLU A 319 23.52 -2.81 -0.76
CA GLU A 319 24.68 -2.30 -1.45
C GLU A 319 24.97 -0.89 -0.99
N GLU A 320 26.22 -0.67 -0.64
CA GLU A 320 26.75 0.60 -0.20
C GLU A 320 27.77 1.14 -1.20
N ALA A 321 27.76 2.43 -1.41
CA ALA A 321 28.77 3.08 -2.22
C ALA A 321 29.22 4.38 -1.57
N THR A 322 30.45 4.76 -1.87
CA THR A 322 31.03 6.01 -1.38
C THR A 322 30.99 7.06 -2.46
N THR A 323 30.51 8.25 -2.09
CA THR A 323 30.45 9.39 -3.01
C THR A 323 30.77 10.70 -2.29
N VAL A 324 30.59 11.82 -2.98
CA VAL A 324 30.83 13.17 -2.45
C VAL A 324 29.53 13.93 -2.42
N LEU A 325 29.23 14.57 -1.29
CA LEU A 325 28.09 15.48 -1.18
C LEU A 325 28.43 16.79 -1.92
N MET A 326 27.71 17.03 -3.01
CA MET A 326 27.92 18.17 -3.88
C MET A 326 27.12 19.39 -3.45
N ASP A 327 25.87 19.17 -2.99
CA ASP A 327 24.96 20.24 -2.60
C ASP A 327 23.80 19.70 -1.75
N VAL A 328 23.11 20.59 -1.01
CA VAL A 328 21.87 20.26 -0.30
C VAL A 328 20.83 21.34 -0.59
N ALA A 329 19.74 20.95 -1.22
CA ALA A 329 18.59 21.80 -1.50
C ALA A 329 17.45 21.51 -0.52
N TRP A 330 16.75 22.55 -0.08
CA TRP A 330 15.57 22.41 0.76
C TRP A 330 14.29 22.59 -0.06
N GLN A 331 13.39 21.64 0.04
CA GLN A 331 12.15 21.60 -0.75
C GLN A 331 10.92 21.60 0.15
N THR A 332 9.92 22.42 -0.19
CA THR A 332 8.66 22.48 0.56
C THR A 332 7.66 21.48 -0.02
N GLY A 333 7.19 20.58 0.81
CA GLY A 333 6.16 19.59 0.45
C GLY A 333 4.73 20.12 0.64
N ARG A 334 3.74 19.36 0.20
CA ARG A 334 2.29 19.66 0.29
C ARG A 334 1.82 20.02 1.70
N THR A 335 2.31 19.33 2.70
CA THR A 335 1.96 19.58 4.12
C THR A 335 2.68 20.78 4.72
N GLY A 336 3.54 21.45 3.94
CA GLY A 336 4.38 22.54 4.41
C GLY A 336 5.73 22.08 5.00
N ASN A 337 5.98 20.79 5.16
CA ASN A 337 7.29 20.30 5.61
C ASN A 337 8.36 20.70 4.60
N VAL A 338 9.47 21.23 5.11
CA VAL A 338 10.65 21.59 4.31
C VAL A 338 11.70 20.52 4.54
N THR A 339 12.00 19.76 3.51
CA THR A 339 12.86 18.57 3.56
C THR A 339 14.16 18.79 2.80
N PRO A 340 15.31 18.33 3.33
CA PRO A 340 16.60 18.43 2.65
C PRO A 340 16.74 17.28 1.63
N VAL A 341 17.06 17.65 0.41
CA VAL A 341 17.44 16.75 -0.67
C VAL A 341 18.90 16.99 -0.99
N SER A 342 19.74 15.98 -0.89
CA SER A 342 21.15 16.10 -1.19
C SER A 342 21.43 15.67 -2.62
N ARG A 343 22.25 16.45 -3.31
CA ARG A 343 22.86 16.10 -4.58
C ARG A 343 24.27 15.56 -4.31
N VAL A 344 24.53 14.37 -4.82
CA VAL A 344 25.82 13.70 -4.68
C VAL A 344 26.51 13.53 -6.05
N ALA A 345 27.83 13.40 -6.05
CA ALA A 345 28.53 13.04 -7.27
C ALA A 345 28.05 11.67 -7.74
N PRO A 346 27.81 11.46 -9.07
CA PRO A 346 27.23 10.23 -9.59
C PRO A 346 27.96 9.00 -9.06
N VAL A 347 27.19 8.04 -8.54
CA VAL A 347 27.74 6.79 -7.99
C VAL A 347 26.80 5.63 -8.31
N MET A 348 27.38 4.49 -8.71
CA MET A 348 26.63 3.27 -8.97
C MET A 348 26.30 2.58 -7.66
N VAL A 349 24.98 2.34 -7.42
CA VAL A 349 24.47 1.58 -6.27
C VAL A 349 23.33 0.69 -6.77
N SER A 350 23.40 -0.60 -6.55
CA SER A 350 22.37 -1.57 -6.99
C SER A 350 22.00 -1.43 -8.48
N GLY A 351 23.04 -1.31 -9.33
CA GLY A 351 22.88 -1.24 -10.80
C GLY A 351 22.30 0.09 -11.33
N VAL A 352 22.12 1.11 -10.48
CA VAL A 352 21.59 2.42 -10.86
C VAL A 352 22.55 3.52 -10.47
N THR A 353 22.69 4.54 -11.34
CA THR A 353 23.47 5.74 -11.02
C THR A 353 22.65 6.65 -10.12
N VAL A 354 23.12 6.85 -8.89
CA VAL A 354 22.54 7.74 -7.89
C VAL A 354 23.21 9.10 -7.94
N GLU A 355 22.42 10.15 -8.10
CA GLU A 355 22.87 11.55 -8.11
C GLU A 355 22.13 12.39 -7.07
N ASN A 356 20.95 11.92 -6.59
CA ASN A 356 20.17 12.56 -5.55
C ASN A 356 19.86 11.56 -4.44
N THR A 357 19.97 12.03 -3.20
CA THR A 357 19.65 11.22 -2.02
C THR A 357 18.81 12.04 -1.04
N THR A 358 18.08 11.36 -0.18
CA THR A 358 17.35 12.06 0.88
C THR A 358 18.22 12.24 2.13
N LEU A 359 17.99 13.34 2.84
CA LEU A 359 18.45 13.56 4.21
C LEU A 359 17.25 13.65 5.18
N HIS A 360 16.09 13.15 4.77
CA HIS A 360 14.83 13.04 5.49
C HIS A 360 14.33 14.34 6.12
N ASN A 361 15.05 14.91 7.09
CA ASN A 361 14.64 16.09 7.83
C ASN A 361 15.83 16.85 8.42
N ARG A 362 15.56 17.99 9.07
CA ARG A 362 16.59 18.79 9.74
C ARG A 362 17.36 17.98 10.80
N GLY A 363 16.64 17.22 11.60
CA GLY A 363 17.26 16.43 12.68
C GLY A 363 18.29 15.43 12.17
N GLU A 364 18.08 14.83 11.00
CA GLU A 364 19.05 13.93 10.38
C GLU A 364 20.29 14.66 9.87
N VAL A 365 20.13 15.85 9.30
CA VAL A 365 21.27 16.72 8.92
C VAL A 365 22.14 17.06 10.14
N GLU A 366 21.49 17.43 11.25
CA GLU A 366 22.17 17.73 12.53
C GLU A 366 22.84 16.48 13.12
N ARG A 367 22.14 15.33 13.13
CA ARG A 367 22.66 14.06 13.65
C ARG A 367 23.90 13.59 12.89
N LEU A 368 23.90 13.69 11.55
CA LEU A 368 25.03 13.32 10.72
C LEU A 368 26.19 14.33 10.80
N GLY A 369 25.91 15.59 11.15
CA GLY A 369 26.90 16.68 11.13
C GLY A 369 27.50 16.87 9.72
N ILE A 370 26.71 16.61 8.69
CA ILE A 370 27.13 16.55 7.29
C ILE A 370 27.44 17.94 6.74
N GLN A 371 28.49 18.02 5.92
CA GLN A 371 28.88 19.26 5.23
C GLN A 371 28.97 19.02 3.72
N VAL A 372 28.62 20.01 2.93
CA VAL A 372 28.91 20.01 1.50
C VAL A 372 30.40 19.81 1.30
N GLY A 373 30.85 18.99 0.36
CA GLY A 373 32.24 18.60 0.18
C GLY A 373 32.73 17.47 1.07
N ASP A 374 31.84 16.85 1.83
CA ASP A 374 32.16 15.61 2.57
C ASP A 374 32.06 14.39 1.66
N LYS A 375 32.93 13.42 1.95
CA LYS A 375 32.82 12.05 1.46
C LYS A 375 31.79 11.32 2.32
N VAL A 376 30.80 10.73 1.67
CA VAL A 376 29.64 10.11 2.34
C VAL A 376 29.43 8.69 1.85
N ARG A 377 28.85 7.86 2.71
CA ARG A 377 28.39 6.53 2.36
C ARG A 377 26.89 6.59 2.05
N VAL A 378 26.56 6.16 0.85
CA VAL A 378 25.18 6.06 0.36
C VAL A 378 24.78 4.60 0.31
N VAL A 379 23.57 4.30 0.76
CA VAL A 379 22.96 3.00 0.69
C VAL A 379 21.65 3.09 -0.07
N ARG A 380 21.35 2.05 -0.85
CA ARG A 380 20.06 1.84 -1.45
C ARG A 380 19.52 0.52 -0.91
N ARG A 381 18.51 0.59 -0.03
CA ARG A 381 17.88 -0.58 0.56
C ARG A 381 16.54 -0.80 -0.12
N GLY A 382 16.26 -2.05 -0.54
CA GLY A 382 14.92 -2.43 -1.02
C GLY A 382 14.40 -1.56 -2.17
N ASP A 383 15.27 -1.09 -3.03
CA ASP A 383 14.95 -0.40 -4.29
C ASP A 383 14.22 0.95 -4.20
N VAL A 384 14.16 1.58 -3.01
CA VAL A 384 13.33 2.76 -2.86
C VAL A 384 14.12 4.05 -2.98
N ILE A 385 14.51 4.70 -1.94
CA ILE A 385 15.15 6.02 -1.99
C ILE A 385 16.59 5.89 -1.48
N PRO A 386 17.60 6.28 -2.29
CA PRO A 386 18.96 6.31 -1.80
C PRO A 386 19.09 7.28 -0.62
N LYS A 387 19.79 6.87 0.44
CA LYS A 387 20.06 7.73 1.59
C LYS A 387 21.52 7.74 1.99
N ILE A 388 21.94 8.84 2.60
CA ILE A 388 23.25 8.95 3.24
C ILE A 388 23.13 8.37 4.64
N ILE A 389 23.99 7.38 4.96
CA ILE A 389 24.00 6.71 6.28
C ILE A 389 25.19 7.13 7.15
N GLU A 390 26.27 7.59 6.54
CA GLU A 390 27.52 7.91 7.24
C GLU A 390 28.29 9.01 6.55
N VAL A 391 28.96 9.84 7.33
CA VAL A 391 29.93 10.83 6.88
C VAL A 391 31.33 10.31 7.15
N LEU A 392 32.10 10.14 6.08
CA LEU A 392 33.48 9.60 6.13
C LEU A 392 34.55 10.68 6.31
N GLY A 393 34.16 11.96 6.33
CA GLY A 393 35.02 13.10 6.45
C GLY A 393 35.19 13.90 5.15
N PRO A 394 36.15 14.83 5.08
CA PRO A 394 36.35 15.66 3.90
C PRO A 394 36.71 14.84 2.66
N ALA A 395 36.07 15.15 1.54
CA ALA A 395 36.42 14.54 0.26
C ALA A 395 37.68 15.15 -0.37
N ALA A 396 38.31 14.37 -1.25
CA ALA A 396 39.42 14.81 -2.09
C ALA A 396 38.99 14.91 -3.56
N ALA A 397 39.71 15.69 -4.37
CA ALA A 397 39.42 15.81 -5.81
C ALA A 397 39.44 14.45 -6.54
N SER A 398 40.28 13.53 -6.10
CA SER A 398 40.37 12.16 -6.60
C SER A 398 39.09 11.34 -6.36
N ASP A 399 38.26 11.73 -5.39
CA ASP A 399 36.96 11.05 -5.13
C ASP A 399 35.93 11.34 -6.23
N LEU A 400 36.17 12.32 -7.12
CA LEU A 400 35.32 12.67 -8.26
C LEU A 400 35.79 12.05 -9.57
N GLU A 401 37.04 11.53 -9.61
CA GLU A 401 37.65 11.03 -10.84
C GLU A 401 36.92 9.79 -11.38
N GLY A 402 36.73 9.76 -12.70
CA GLY A 402 36.14 8.62 -13.41
C GLY A 402 34.61 8.46 -13.26
N ARG A 403 33.95 9.37 -12.55
CA ARG A 403 32.48 9.32 -12.38
C ARG A 403 31.76 9.70 -13.66
N ARG A 404 30.59 9.14 -13.84
CA ARG A 404 29.75 9.36 -15.01
C ARG A 404 28.29 9.49 -14.59
N HIS A 405 27.56 10.35 -15.29
CA HIS A 405 26.09 10.43 -15.19
C HIS A 405 25.41 9.16 -15.72
N SER A 406 24.12 9.03 -15.48
CA SER A 406 23.31 7.89 -15.93
C SER A 406 23.30 7.71 -17.45
N ASP A 407 23.44 8.81 -18.22
CA ASP A 407 23.55 8.82 -19.68
C ASP A 407 24.96 8.48 -20.20
N GLY A 408 25.89 8.18 -19.28
CA GLY A 408 27.29 7.84 -19.59
C GLY A 408 28.19 9.06 -19.83
N THR A 409 27.69 10.29 -19.76
CA THR A 409 28.53 11.50 -19.87
C THR A 409 29.46 11.63 -18.67
N PRO A 410 30.70 12.09 -18.86
CA PRO A 410 31.66 12.28 -17.77
C PRO A 410 31.15 13.35 -16.78
N PHE A 411 31.23 13.06 -15.49
CA PHE A 411 31.03 14.05 -14.45
C PHE A 411 32.21 15.01 -14.40
N ALA A 412 31.97 16.29 -14.65
CA ALA A 412 33.02 17.31 -14.82
C ALA A 412 33.01 18.41 -13.75
N GLU A 413 32.13 18.31 -12.73
CA GLU A 413 32.10 19.29 -11.65
C GLU A 413 33.34 19.20 -10.76
N LEU A 414 33.74 20.33 -10.25
CA LEU A 414 34.86 20.41 -9.29
C LEU A 414 34.36 20.09 -7.88
N LEU A 415 35.30 19.63 -7.04
CA LEU A 415 35.05 19.44 -5.62
C LEU A 415 34.56 20.76 -5.00
N PRO A 416 33.36 20.81 -4.41
CA PRO A 416 32.85 22.00 -3.76
C PRO A 416 33.70 22.34 -2.53
N ARG A 417 33.76 23.63 -2.21
CA ARG A 417 34.38 24.04 -0.96
C ARG A 417 33.58 23.46 0.21
N ARG A 418 34.25 22.86 1.17
CA ARG A 418 33.61 22.33 2.37
C ARG A 418 32.91 23.44 3.14
N MET A 419 31.63 23.27 3.41
CA MET A 419 30.77 24.23 4.11
C MET A 419 29.61 23.53 4.82
N GLU A 420 29.16 24.11 5.92
CA GLU A 420 28.03 23.60 6.68
C GLU A 420 26.74 23.67 5.85
N VAL A 421 25.87 22.70 6.05
CA VAL A 421 24.51 22.71 5.48
C VAL A 421 23.68 23.71 6.28
N THR A 422 23.37 24.84 5.64
CA THR A 422 22.55 25.87 6.29
C THR A 422 21.10 25.46 6.32
N VAL A 423 20.52 25.39 7.51
CA VAL A 423 19.06 25.17 7.67
C VAL A 423 18.35 26.50 7.38
N PRO A 424 17.37 26.52 6.45
CA PRO A 424 16.67 27.75 6.11
C PRO A 424 15.78 28.20 7.27
N THR A 425 15.73 29.51 7.49
CA THR A 425 14.80 30.17 8.43
C THR A 425 13.53 30.66 7.74
N GLU A 426 13.58 30.72 6.41
CA GLU A 426 12.46 31.14 5.56
C GLU A 426 12.20 30.06 4.50
N CYS A 427 10.92 29.95 4.11
CA CYS A 427 10.51 28.99 3.09
C CYS A 427 11.24 29.30 1.76
N PRO A 428 11.96 28.33 1.16
CA PRO A 428 12.71 28.55 -0.07
C PRO A 428 11.85 28.96 -1.26
N ARG A 429 10.51 28.78 -1.19
CA ARG A 429 9.62 29.11 -2.29
C ARG A 429 8.83 30.40 -2.09
N CYS A 430 8.32 30.65 -0.88
CA CYS A 430 7.44 31.82 -0.63
C CYS A 430 8.00 32.85 0.39
N GLY A 431 9.18 32.62 0.97
CA GLY A 431 9.82 33.54 1.91
C GLY A 431 9.18 33.62 3.30
N THR A 432 8.10 32.87 3.57
CA THR A 432 7.46 32.85 4.89
C THR A 432 8.41 32.26 5.93
N THR A 433 8.51 32.88 7.09
CA THR A 433 9.29 32.35 8.22
C THR A 433 8.85 30.94 8.57
N LEU A 434 9.82 30.02 8.61
CA LEU A 434 9.57 28.63 8.97
C LEU A 434 9.41 28.47 10.48
N ILE A 435 8.55 27.53 10.88
CA ILE A 435 8.43 27.12 12.28
C ILE A 435 9.12 25.78 12.48
N GLU A 436 9.72 25.60 13.65
CA GLU A 436 10.26 24.31 14.07
C GLU A 436 9.13 23.40 14.57
N ASP A 437 9.14 22.14 14.13
CA ASP A 437 8.16 21.13 14.52
C ASP A 437 8.95 19.81 14.75
N GLY A 438 9.55 19.68 15.93
CA GLY A 438 10.46 18.61 16.31
C GLY A 438 11.69 18.52 15.38
N ALA A 439 11.88 17.38 14.74
CA ALA A 439 12.95 17.17 13.79
C ALA A 439 12.73 17.86 12.44
N PHE A 440 11.55 18.42 12.20
CA PHE A 440 11.15 19.06 10.95
C PHE A 440 11.14 20.58 11.06
N ILE A 441 11.13 21.22 9.91
CA ILE A 441 10.82 22.66 9.77
C ILE A 441 9.67 22.79 8.79
N ARG A 442 8.79 23.79 9.03
CA ARG A 442 7.53 23.88 8.31
C ARG A 442 7.20 25.29 7.83
N CYS A 443 6.76 25.38 6.59
CA CYS A 443 6.09 26.55 6.04
C CYS A 443 4.60 26.52 6.44
N THR A 444 4.15 27.56 7.14
CA THR A 444 2.74 27.70 7.57
C THR A 444 1.86 28.37 6.53
N ASN A 445 2.45 28.99 5.51
CA ASN A 445 1.69 29.65 4.45
C ASN A 445 0.93 28.60 3.63
N LEU A 446 -0.40 28.65 3.67
CA LEU A 446 -1.28 27.76 2.90
C LEU A 446 -1.24 28.06 1.39
N ASP A 447 -0.99 29.32 1.04
CA ASP A 447 -0.90 29.80 -0.35
C ASP A 447 0.53 29.70 -0.88
N CYS A 448 1.39 28.92 -0.24
CA CYS A 448 2.74 28.67 -0.74
C CYS A 448 2.67 27.93 -2.08
N PRO A 449 3.27 28.47 -3.16
CA PRO A 449 3.19 27.84 -4.50
C PRO A 449 3.57 26.37 -4.51
N SER A 450 4.64 25.96 -3.81
CA SER A 450 5.02 24.53 -3.70
C SER A 450 3.96 23.69 -3.01
N ARG A 451 3.20 24.24 -2.07
CA ARG A 451 2.09 23.50 -1.44
C ARG A 451 0.93 23.34 -2.39
N LEU A 452 0.61 24.38 -3.16
CA LEU A 452 -0.44 24.35 -4.16
C LEU A 452 -0.08 23.38 -5.30
N GLU A 453 1.12 23.45 -5.86
CA GLU A 453 1.61 22.51 -6.88
C GLU A 453 1.44 21.04 -6.43
N ARG A 454 1.86 20.73 -5.21
CA ARG A 454 1.72 19.39 -4.65
C ARG A 454 0.27 19.01 -4.30
N ALA A 455 -0.57 19.99 -3.94
CA ALA A 455 -2.00 19.77 -3.71
C ALA A 455 -2.72 19.47 -5.03
N ILE A 456 -2.41 20.19 -6.11
CA ILE A 456 -2.93 19.93 -7.48
C ILE A 456 -2.56 18.50 -7.91
N LEU A 457 -1.28 18.14 -7.79
CA LEU A 457 -0.81 16.80 -8.16
C LEU A 457 -1.50 15.69 -7.35
N TYR A 458 -1.69 15.92 -6.06
CA TYR A 458 -2.39 14.96 -5.21
C TYR A 458 -3.86 14.84 -5.58
N TRP A 459 -4.55 15.97 -5.77
CA TRP A 459 -5.95 16.05 -6.18
C TRP A 459 -6.18 15.30 -7.49
N CYS A 460 -5.42 15.65 -8.54
CA CYS A 460 -5.53 15.00 -9.84
C CYS A 460 -5.20 13.51 -9.79
N ARG A 461 -4.16 13.12 -9.07
CA ARG A 461 -3.80 11.70 -8.88
C ARG A 461 -4.88 10.93 -8.15
N TYR A 462 -5.43 11.50 -7.07
CA TYR A 462 -6.48 10.87 -6.29
C TYR A 462 -7.76 10.65 -7.10
N LEU A 463 -8.11 11.60 -7.95
CA LEU A 463 -9.24 11.51 -8.87
C LEU A 463 -8.91 10.74 -10.18
N GLU A 464 -7.75 10.09 -10.24
CA GLU A 464 -7.26 9.31 -11.39
C GLU A 464 -7.20 10.11 -12.70
N MET A 465 -6.91 11.42 -12.63
CA MET A 465 -6.76 12.29 -13.79
C MET A 465 -5.38 12.12 -14.42
N ASP A 466 -5.38 11.83 -15.72
CA ASP A 466 -4.15 11.73 -16.52
C ASP A 466 -3.80 13.08 -17.16
N GLY A 467 -2.49 13.28 -17.42
CA GLY A 467 -2.00 14.46 -18.16
C GLY A 467 -1.58 15.63 -17.28
N VAL A 468 -1.94 15.66 -15.99
CA VAL A 468 -1.48 16.68 -15.05
C VAL A 468 -0.23 16.17 -14.32
N GLY A 469 0.95 16.43 -14.87
CA GLY A 469 2.26 16.12 -14.28
C GLY A 469 2.87 17.32 -13.55
N GLU A 470 4.03 17.08 -12.89
CA GLU A 470 4.73 18.12 -12.09
C GLU A 470 4.98 19.41 -12.86
N LYS A 471 5.44 19.32 -14.12
CA LYS A 471 5.72 20.51 -14.95
C LYS A 471 4.49 21.31 -15.31
N LEU A 472 3.36 20.63 -15.55
CA LEU A 472 2.11 21.33 -15.85
C LEU A 472 1.56 22.01 -14.60
N ALA A 473 1.58 21.33 -13.44
CA ALA A 473 1.18 21.93 -12.18
C ALA A 473 2.05 23.14 -11.80
N GLU A 474 3.37 23.04 -11.98
CA GLU A 474 4.31 24.16 -11.78
C GLU A 474 3.97 25.34 -12.68
N GLN A 475 3.79 25.13 -14.00
CA GLN A 475 3.45 26.19 -14.96
C GLN A 475 2.11 26.86 -14.63
N MET A 476 1.06 26.10 -14.28
CA MET A 476 -0.24 26.65 -13.89
C MET A 476 -0.12 27.56 -12.66
N CYS A 477 0.69 27.21 -11.68
CA CYS A 477 0.94 28.03 -10.51
C CYS A 477 1.83 29.23 -10.82
N GLU A 478 2.88 29.09 -11.61
CA GLU A 478 3.81 30.18 -11.95
C GLU A 478 3.20 31.26 -12.85
N THR A 479 2.31 30.85 -13.75
CA THR A 479 1.57 31.79 -14.61
C THR A 479 0.40 32.45 -13.90
N GLY A 480 0.05 31.98 -12.70
CA GLY A 480 -1.10 32.47 -11.94
C GLY A 480 -2.45 32.01 -12.48
N LEU A 481 -2.48 31.04 -13.40
CA LEU A 481 -3.72 30.42 -13.89
C LEU A 481 -4.45 29.66 -12.77
N VAL A 482 -3.72 29.09 -11.84
CA VAL A 482 -4.25 28.38 -10.68
C VAL A 482 -3.61 28.95 -9.42
N THR A 483 -4.44 29.54 -8.56
CA THR A 483 -4.06 30.10 -7.27
C THR A 483 -4.70 29.32 -6.11
N THR A 484 -5.81 28.62 -6.38
CA THR A 484 -6.47 27.68 -5.45
C THR A 484 -6.83 26.39 -6.21
N LEU A 485 -7.17 25.30 -5.49
CA LEU A 485 -7.66 24.07 -6.14
C LEU A 485 -8.94 24.28 -6.96
N ALA A 486 -9.79 25.21 -6.54
CA ALA A 486 -11.04 25.53 -7.25
C ALA A 486 -10.79 26.12 -8.65
N ASP A 487 -9.68 26.82 -8.85
CA ASP A 487 -9.33 27.40 -10.13
C ASP A 487 -9.09 26.35 -11.21
N LEU A 488 -8.76 25.11 -10.84
CA LEU A 488 -8.65 23.99 -11.78
C LEU A 488 -9.96 23.81 -12.59
N TYR A 489 -11.09 24.00 -11.96
CA TYR A 489 -12.43 23.84 -12.55
C TYR A 489 -12.94 25.07 -13.31
N LYS A 490 -12.16 26.16 -13.29
CA LYS A 490 -12.41 27.40 -14.03
C LYS A 490 -11.53 27.50 -15.28
N LEU A 491 -10.58 26.58 -15.46
CA LEU A 491 -9.67 26.57 -16.61
C LEU A 491 -10.43 26.28 -17.90
N GLU A 492 -10.09 27.03 -18.95
CA GLU A 492 -10.51 26.77 -20.31
C GLU A 492 -9.38 26.06 -21.08
N ARG A 493 -9.74 25.40 -22.18
CA ARG A 493 -8.76 24.69 -23.01
C ARG A 493 -7.61 25.61 -23.47
N GLU A 494 -7.96 26.83 -23.84
CA GLU A 494 -7.06 27.88 -24.35
C GLU A 494 -5.99 28.27 -23.32
N ASP A 495 -6.32 28.21 -22.00
CA ASP A 495 -5.40 28.51 -20.92
C ASP A 495 -4.27 27.45 -20.85
N ILE A 496 -4.66 26.18 -20.97
CA ILE A 496 -3.71 25.05 -20.91
C ILE A 496 -2.92 24.94 -22.23
N GLU A 497 -3.54 25.20 -23.38
CA GLU A 497 -2.89 25.15 -24.69
C GLU A 497 -1.76 26.18 -24.83
N GLY A 498 -1.85 27.28 -24.09
CA GLY A 498 -0.79 28.31 -23.99
C GLY A 498 0.46 27.91 -23.23
N LEU A 499 0.45 26.78 -22.52
CA LEU A 499 1.57 26.32 -21.68
C LEU A 499 2.58 25.48 -22.48
N GLU A 500 3.84 25.45 -22.00
CA GLU A 500 4.90 24.69 -22.67
C GLU A 500 4.56 23.20 -22.81
N ARG A 501 4.76 22.68 -24.02
CA ARG A 501 4.55 21.26 -24.38
C ARG A 501 3.08 20.81 -24.31
N MET A 502 2.14 21.75 -24.20
CA MET A 502 0.73 21.46 -24.29
C MET A 502 0.23 21.79 -25.72
N ALA A 503 -0.47 20.85 -26.33
CA ALA A 503 -1.11 20.98 -27.60
C ALA A 503 -2.62 20.80 -27.44
N GLU A 504 -3.42 21.21 -28.42
CA GLU A 504 -4.89 21.15 -28.42
C GLU A 504 -5.44 19.84 -27.85
N LYS A 505 -4.93 18.67 -28.28
CA LYS A 505 -5.39 17.38 -27.84
C LYS A 505 -5.06 17.11 -26.36
N SER A 506 -3.86 17.52 -25.90
CA SER A 506 -3.45 17.34 -24.51
C SER A 506 -4.24 18.25 -23.58
N ALA A 507 -4.47 19.50 -23.99
CA ALA A 507 -5.29 20.46 -23.27
C ALA A 507 -6.75 19.98 -23.16
N SER A 508 -7.36 19.56 -24.29
CA SER A 508 -8.71 18.96 -24.27
C SER A 508 -8.82 17.78 -23.31
N ASN A 509 -7.85 16.86 -23.33
CA ASN A 509 -7.89 15.70 -22.42
C ASN A 509 -7.89 16.11 -20.94
N VAL A 510 -7.13 17.12 -20.55
CA VAL A 510 -7.10 17.62 -19.17
C VAL A 510 -8.45 18.23 -18.80
N ILE A 511 -9.01 19.09 -19.65
CA ILE A 511 -10.31 19.72 -19.41
C ILE A 511 -11.43 18.68 -19.34
N ASP A 512 -11.47 17.71 -20.26
CA ASP A 512 -12.48 16.65 -20.27
C ASP A 512 -12.46 15.83 -18.96
N GLN A 513 -11.28 15.60 -18.37
CA GLN A 513 -11.14 14.89 -17.10
C GLN A 513 -11.55 15.76 -15.91
N LEU A 514 -11.21 17.05 -15.91
CA LEU A 514 -11.68 18.00 -14.90
C LEU A 514 -13.22 18.07 -14.90
N GLU A 515 -13.83 18.23 -16.07
CA GLU A 515 -15.30 18.22 -16.21
C GLU A 515 -15.92 16.90 -15.76
N GLY A 516 -15.29 15.76 -16.12
CA GLY A 516 -15.76 14.43 -15.70
C GLY A 516 -15.67 14.19 -14.19
N SER A 517 -14.85 14.96 -13.47
CA SER A 517 -14.68 14.86 -12.02
C SER A 517 -15.52 15.84 -11.20
N ARG A 518 -16.34 16.69 -11.83
CA ARG A 518 -17.15 17.68 -11.11
C ARG A 518 -18.17 17.06 -10.16
N SER A 519 -18.67 15.85 -10.42
CA SER A 519 -19.56 15.14 -9.49
C SER A 519 -18.83 14.02 -8.77
N MET A 520 -18.79 14.07 -7.45
CA MET A 520 -18.10 13.07 -6.64
C MET A 520 -18.77 12.84 -5.27
N PRO A 521 -18.63 11.63 -4.68
CA PRO A 521 -19.08 11.36 -3.30
C PRO A 521 -18.32 12.21 -2.27
N LEU A 522 -18.97 12.53 -1.16
CA LEU A 522 -18.36 13.26 -0.04
C LEU A 522 -17.08 12.60 0.47
N SER A 523 -17.04 11.27 0.55
CA SER A 523 -15.84 10.53 0.95
C SER A 523 -14.66 10.76 0.00
N THR A 524 -14.93 10.81 -1.30
CA THR A 524 -13.91 11.10 -2.33
C THR A 524 -13.41 12.54 -2.17
N PHE A 525 -14.31 13.50 -1.97
CA PHE A 525 -13.95 14.89 -1.74
C PHE A 525 -13.05 15.08 -0.50
N ILE A 526 -13.45 14.52 0.65
CA ILE A 526 -12.67 14.60 1.90
C ILE A 526 -11.26 14.01 1.69
N ALA A 527 -11.16 12.85 1.04
CA ALA A 527 -9.88 12.21 0.81
C ALA A 527 -9.01 12.98 -0.20
N ALA A 528 -9.61 13.51 -1.28
CA ALA A 528 -8.92 14.31 -2.29
C ALA A 528 -8.36 15.64 -1.74
N LEU A 529 -8.97 16.24 -0.72
CA LEU A 529 -8.42 17.40 -0.01
C LEU A 529 -7.05 17.11 0.62
N GLY A 530 -6.70 15.85 0.79
CA GLY A 530 -5.39 15.42 1.30
C GLY A 530 -5.10 15.93 2.70
N LEU A 531 -6.08 15.90 3.57
CA LEU A 531 -5.91 16.24 4.99
C LEU A 531 -4.97 15.23 5.66
N PRO A 532 -4.09 15.69 6.55
CA PRO A 532 -3.18 14.80 7.24
C PRO A 532 -3.91 13.67 7.97
N ARG A 533 -3.50 12.42 7.76
CA ARG A 533 -4.09 11.21 8.35
C ARG A 533 -5.54 10.91 7.96
N ILE A 534 -6.14 11.65 7.07
CA ILE A 534 -7.46 11.39 6.54
C ILE A 534 -7.31 10.72 5.18
N GLY A 535 -7.11 9.42 5.20
CA GLY A 535 -7.09 8.60 3.98
C GLY A 535 -8.51 8.14 3.57
N PRO A 536 -8.64 7.36 2.46
CA PRO A 536 -9.94 6.92 1.93
C PRO A 536 -10.83 6.21 2.94
N GLU A 537 -10.26 5.40 3.83
CA GLU A 537 -11.04 4.66 4.84
C GLU A 537 -11.68 5.60 5.86
N PHE A 538 -10.88 6.53 6.43
CA PHE A 538 -11.41 7.54 7.35
C PHE A 538 -12.39 8.47 6.66
N ALA A 539 -12.08 8.93 5.45
CA ALA A 539 -12.98 9.76 4.67
C ALA A 539 -14.34 9.07 4.44
N SER A 540 -14.34 7.76 4.12
CA SER A 540 -15.56 6.99 3.91
C SER A 540 -16.41 6.86 5.18
N VAL A 541 -15.81 6.50 6.34
CA VAL A 541 -16.58 6.38 7.58
C VAL A 541 -17.08 7.73 8.09
N ILE A 542 -16.28 8.80 7.93
CA ILE A 542 -16.64 10.18 8.29
C ILE A 542 -17.77 10.68 7.39
N ALA A 543 -17.68 10.50 6.08
CA ALA A 543 -18.70 10.92 5.12
C ALA A 543 -20.03 10.19 5.35
N THR A 544 -19.99 8.88 5.62
CA THR A 544 -21.17 8.08 5.95
C THR A 544 -21.85 8.57 7.22
N GLU A 545 -21.11 8.98 8.23
CA GLU A 545 -21.66 9.47 9.50
C GLU A 545 -22.13 10.93 9.41
N ALA A 546 -21.40 11.78 8.70
CA ALA A 546 -21.79 13.16 8.47
C ALA A 546 -22.99 13.27 7.52
N GLY A 547 -23.08 12.39 6.52
CA GLY A 547 -24.14 12.38 5.52
C GLY A 547 -23.95 13.40 4.41
N SER A 548 -23.66 14.65 4.73
CA SER A 548 -23.48 15.75 3.78
C SER A 548 -22.28 16.63 4.12
N LEU A 549 -21.83 17.41 3.15
CA LEU A 549 -20.79 18.43 3.39
C LEU A 549 -21.28 19.49 4.39
N ASP A 550 -22.53 19.90 4.30
CA ASP A 550 -23.10 20.91 5.19
C ASP A 550 -23.08 20.47 6.66
N GLU A 551 -23.44 19.21 6.94
CA GLU A 551 -23.35 18.66 8.29
C GLU A 551 -21.91 18.57 8.79
N LEU A 552 -20.96 18.24 7.91
CA LEU A 552 -19.55 18.22 8.25
C LEU A 552 -19.01 19.62 8.58
N LEU A 553 -19.40 20.62 7.80
CA LEU A 553 -19.03 22.02 8.04
C LEU A 553 -19.73 22.59 9.30
N ASP A 554 -20.93 22.14 9.62
CA ASP A 554 -21.58 22.46 10.90
C ASP A 554 -20.78 21.96 12.10
N LEU A 555 -20.21 20.76 12.03
CA LEU A 555 -19.28 20.25 13.04
C LEU A 555 -18.03 21.13 13.16
N VAL A 556 -17.48 21.59 12.03
CA VAL A 556 -16.33 22.51 12.04
C VAL A 556 -16.70 23.82 12.71
N SER A 557 -17.86 24.40 12.41
CA SER A 557 -18.31 25.68 12.99
C SER A 557 -18.46 25.64 14.52
N LYS A 558 -18.73 24.45 15.07
CA LYS A 558 -18.94 24.19 16.50
C LYS A 558 -17.70 23.60 17.21
N MET A 559 -16.55 23.57 16.54
CA MET A 559 -15.36 22.93 17.10
C MET A 559 -14.79 23.63 18.34
N ASP A 560 -15.10 24.91 18.55
CA ASP A 560 -14.66 25.73 19.69
C ASP A 560 -15.75 25.90 20.76
N GLU A 561 -16.88 25.20 20.63
CA GLU A 561 -17.95 25.25 21.65
C GLU A 561 -17.47 24.66 22.99
N ASP A 562 -18.03 25.19 24.08
CA ASP A 562 -17.76 24.69 25.43
C ASP A 562 -18.16 23.19 25.53
N PRO A 563 -17.30 22.34 26.05
CA PRO A 563 -17.61 20.93 26.25
C PRO A 563 -18.86 20.65 27.08
N GLY A 564 -19.29 21.62 27.89
CA GLY A 564 -20.42 21.44 28.79
C GLY A 564 -20.15 20.48 29.95
N VAL A 565 -21.21 20.04 30.60
CA VAL A 565 -21.14 19.08 31.71
C VAL A 565 -22.00 17.85 31.42
N ASP A 566 -21.61 16.70 31.95
CA ASP A 566 -22.38 15.45 31.86
C ASP A 566 -23.60 15.50 32.82
N GLU A 567 -24.43 14.46 32.79
CA GLU A 567 -25.61 14.30 33.65
C GLU A 567 -25.29 14.34 35.17
N SER A 568 -24.02 14.11 35.55
CA SER A 568 -23.54 14.16 36.94
C SER A 568 -22.96 15.53 37.29
N GLY A 569 -22.93 16.51 36.38
CA GLY A 569 -22.39 17.85 36.56
C GLY A 569 -20.88 17.92 36.43
N LYS A 570 -20.20 16.90 35.90
CA LYS A 570 -18.73 16.93 35.60
C LYS A 570 -18.49 17.51 34.22
N PRO A 571 -17.42 18.32 34.05
CA PRO A 571 -17.03 18.81 32.72
C PRO A 571 -16.80 17.65 31.74
N ASN A 572 -17.36 17.72 30.54
CA ASN A 572 -17.06 16.80 29.44
C ASN A 572 -15.60 16.99 29.01
N LYS A 573 -14.98 15.92 28.55
CA LYS A 573 -13.59 15.96 28.05
C LYS A 573 -13.48 16.69 26.71
N HIS A 574 -14.50 16.53 25.88
CA HIS A 574 -14.53 17.01 24.49
C HIS A 574 -15.80 17.79 24.22
N ASN A 575 -15.71 18.77 23.32
CA ASN A 575 -16.87 19.46 22.78
C ASN A 575 -17.81 18.53 21.97
N PRO A 576 -19.03 18.97 21.63
CA PRO A 576 -19.97 18.11 20.90
C PRO A 576 -19.47 17.58 19.56
N SER A 577 -18.74 18.41 18.77
CA SER A 577 -18.18 18.04 17.47
C SER A 577 -17.12 16.96 17.59
N MET A 578 -16.18 17.12 18.52
CA MET A 578 -15.18 16.11 18.84
C MET A 578 -15.82 14.81 19.34
N SER A 579 -16.81 14.92 20.24
CA SER A 579 -17.49 13.75 20.80
C SER A 579 -18.23 12.94 19.71
N ARG A 580 -18.90 13.62 18.77
CA ARG A 580 -19.58 13.00 17.64
C ARG A 580 -18.58 12.24 16.74
N LEU A 581 -17.45 12.84 16.40
CA LEU A 581 -16.45 12.21 15.54
C LEU A 581 -15.74 11.03 16.23
N ILE A 582 -15.44 11.15 17.52
CA ILE A 582 -14.78 10.07 18.29
C ILE A 582 -15.72 8.87 18.49
N ALA A 583 -17.03 9.08 18.45
CA ALA A 583 -18.02 8.00 18.53
C ALA A 583 -18.01 7.09 17.26
N ILE A 584 -17.41 7.56 16.16
CA ILE A 584 -17.24 6.78 14.94
C ILE A 584 -16.22 5.67 15.17
N GLU A 585 -16.58 4.42 14.91
CA GLU A 585 -15.68 3.27 15.07
C GLU A 585 -14.40 3.45 14.24
N GLY A 586 -13.26 3.44 14.88
CA GLY A 586 -11.94 3.64 14.28
C GLY A 586 -11.46 5.10 14.22
N VAL A 587 -12.30 6.08 14.53
CA VAL A 587 -11.90 7.51 14.58
C VAL A 587 -11.49 7.88 15.99
N GLY A 588 -10.19 7.99 16.22
CA GLY A 588 -9.64 8.48 17.49
C GLY A 588 -9.59 10.00 17.59
N GLU A 589 -9.31 10.50 18.81
CA GLU A 589 -9.22 11.94 19.13
C GLU A 589 -8.31 12.73 18.17
N THR A 590 -7.17 12.14 17.80
CA THR A 590 -6.21 12.77 16.88
C THR A 590 -6.78 12.94 15.47
N VAL A 591 -7.47 11.93 14.94
CA VAL A 591 -8.07 11.98 13.59
C VAL A 591 -9.21 12.99 13.57
N ALA A 592 -10.09 12.95 14.59
CA ALA A 592 -11.19 13.90 14.73
C ALA A 592 -10.68 15.36 14.79
N ARG A 593 -9.65 15.62 15.59
CA ARG A 593 -9.06 16.96 15.70
C ARG A 593 -8.43 17.40 14.37
N LEU A 594 -7.62 16.56 13.73
CA LEU A 594 -6.98 16.90 12.45
C LEU A 594 -8.00 17.14 11.33
N LEU A 595 -9.13 16.44 11.35
CA LEU A 595 -10.23 16.69 10.42
C LEU A 595 -10.80 18.10 10.63
N LEU A 596 -11.23 18.41 11.86
CA LEU A 596 -11.86 19.69 12.17
C LEU A 596 -10.89 20.85 11.91
N GLU A 597 -9.66 20.80 12.44
CA GLU A 597 -8.63 21.81 12.22
C GLU A 597 -8.26 21.93 10.73
N GLY A 598 -8.17 20.80 10.03
CA GLY A 598 -7.82 20.76 8.61
C GLY A 598 -8.88 21.38 7.72
N LEU A 599 -10.16 21.15 8.00
CA LEU A 599 -11.29 21.76 7.28
C LEU A 599 -11.45 23.23 7.65
N ALA A 600 -11.35 23.58 8.95
CA ALA A 600 -11.39 24.96 9.40
C ALA A 600 -10.32 25.82 8.73
N THR A 601 -9.09 25.32 8.68
CA THR A 601 -7.96 26.01 8.05
C THR A 601 -8.13 26.18 6.53
N ARG A 602 -8.93 25.34 5.88
CA ARG A 602 -9.20 25.34 4.43
C ARG A 602 -10.64 25.75 4.10
N SER A 603 -11.33 26.41 5.03
CA SER A 603 -12.75 26.76 4.85
C SER A 603 -13.03 27.54 3.57
N GLU A 604 -12.15 28.49 3.19
CA GLU A 604 -12.27 29.27 1.96
C GLU A 604 -12.13 28.36 0.72
N ILE A 605 -11.12 27.49 0.67
CA ILE A 605 -10.89 26.55 -0.45
C ILE A 605 -12.05 25.55 -0.55
N VAL A 606 -12.56 25.06 0.59
CA VAL A 606 -13.72 24.14 0.62
C VAL A 606 -14.98 24.84 0.10
N ALA A 607 -15.20 26.09 0.48
CA ALA A 607 -16.34 26.88 0.00
C ALA A 607 -16.23 27.11 -1.53
N GLU A 608 -15.07 27.55 -2.03
CA GLU A 608 -14.84 27.73 -3.47
C GLU A 608 -15.04 26.43 -4.27
N LEU A 609 -14.51 25.31 -3.77
CA LEU A 609 -14.68 23.99 -4.39
C LEU A 609 -16.15 23.54 -4.39
N SER A 610 -16.91 23.86 -3.35
CA SER A 610 -18.33 23.49 -3.26
C SER A 610 -19.22 24.29 -4.25
N GLU A 611 -18.74 25.44 -4.73
CA GLU A 611 -19.41 26.19 -5.81
C GLU A 611 -19.19 25.57 -7.19
N GLU A 612 -18.05 24.90 -7.39
CA GLU A 612 -17.64 24.30 -8.68
C GLU A 612 -17.99 22.82 -8.81
N LEU A 613 -18.20 22.11 -7.68
CA LEU A 613 -18.37 20.68 -7.62
C LEU A 613 -19.75 20.27 -7.12
N ASP A 614 -20.31 19.22 -7.70
CA ASP A 614 -21.48 18.53 -7.19
C ASP A 614 -21.05 17.41 -6.23
N ILE A 615 -20.98 17.74 -4.94
CA ILE A 615 -20.57 16.81 -3.87
C ILE A 615 -21.81 16.03 -3.41
N THR A 616 -21.91 14.78 -3.84
CA THR A 616 -23.09 13.95 -3.55
C THR A 616 -23.06 13.46 -2.10
N GLU A 617 -24.26 13.48 -1.49
CA GLU A 617 -24.47 12.98 -0.12
C GLU A 617 -24.16 11.48 -0.04
N GLU A 618 -23.53 11.06 1.03
CA GLU A 618 -23.43 9.65 1.38
C GLU A 618 -24.51 9.35 2.38
N SER A 619 -25.42 8.46 1.98
CA SER A 619 -26.55 8.10 2.84
C SER A 619 -26.04 7.66 4.21
N PRO A 620 -26.45 8.34 5.30
CA PRO A 620 -26.17 7.86 6.64
C PRO A 620 -26.71 6.45 6.77
N LYS A 621 -26.02 5.58 7.49
CA LYS A 621 -26.63 4.33 7.96
C LYS A 621 -27.95 4.73 8.61
N ARG A 622 -29.10 4.40 7.98
CA ARG A 622 -30.39 4.65 8.58
C ARG A 622 -30.35 4.09 10.00
N GLU A 623 -30.42 4.96 11.01
CA GLU A 623 -30.62 4.55 12.40
C GLU A 623 -32.01 3.91 12.53
N ALA A 624 -32.19 2.69 12.28
CA ALA A 624 -33.45 1.92 12.29
C ALA A 624 -34.04 1.68 10.92
N GLY A 625 -33.34 0.94 10.06
CA GLY A 625 -34.03 0.20 8.99
C GLY A 625 -34.87 -0.93 9.58
N PRO A 626 -35.89 -1.44 8.82
CA PRO A 626 -36.76 -2.49 9.28
C PRO A 626 -36.04 -3.78 9.70
N LEU A 627 -34.77 -3.94 9.37
CA LEU A 627 -33.93 -5.11 9.68
C LEU A 627 -32.94 -4.89 10.82
N GLN A 628 -33.05 -3.78 11.56
CA GLN A 628 -32.04 -3.46 12.60
C GLN A 628 -32.00 -4.52 13.70
N GLY A 629 -30.77 -4.91 14.04
CA GLY A 629 -30.51 -5.92 15.08
C GLY A 629 -30.73 -7.36 14.63
N GLN A 630 -31.24 -7.61 13.42
CA GLN A 630 -31.44 -8.93 12.87
C GLN A 630 -30.22 -9.44 12.12
N THR A 631 -29.97 -10.75 12.23
CA THR A 631 -28.85 -11.43 11.57
C THR A 631 -29.35 -12.33 10.44
N PHE A 632 -28.72 -12.23 9.28
CA PHE A 632 -29.10 -12.94 8.07
C PHE A 632 -27.93 -13.79 7.55
N CYS A 633 -28.25 -14.97 6.99
CA CYS A 633 -27.32 -15.78 6.22
C CYS A 633 -27.91 -16.04 4.83
N ILE A 634 -27.16 -15.89 3.77
CA ILE A 634 -27.64 -16.04 2.39
C ILE A 634 -27.12 -17.35 1.81
N THR A 635 -27.99 -18.15 1.17
CA THR A 635 -27.63 -19.45 0.56
C THR A 635 -28.44 -19.73 -0.70
N GLY A 636 -27.98 -20.66 -1.52
CA GLY A 636 -28.67 -21.06 -2.76
C GLY A 636 -28.44 -20.12 -3.94
N THR A 637 -29.06 -20.41 -5.08
CA THR A 637 -29.09 -19.59 -6.28
C THR A 637 -30.24 -18.60 -6.19
N LEU A 638 -29.94 -17.32 -6.26
CA LEU A 638 -30.87 -16.21 -6.13
C LEU A 638 -31.03 -15.50 -7.48
N SER A 639 -32.10 -14.72 -7.65
CA SER A 639 -32.38 -13.96 -8.87
C SER A 639 -31.42 -12.79 -9.04
N ARG A 640 -30.93 -12.21 -7.92
CA ARG A 640 -29.91 -11.16 -7.87
C ARG A 640 -28.60 -11.68 -7.29
N PRO A 641 -27.45 -11.06 -7.61
CA PRO A 641 -26.17 -11.39 -7.01
C PRO A 641 -26.24 -11.33 -5.47
N ARG A 642 -25.69 -12.34 -4.78
CA ARG A 642 -25.66 -12.39 -3.30
C ARG A 642 -25.10 -11.12 -2.67
N LYS A 643 -24.16 -10.47 -3.35
CA LYS A 643 -23.54 -9.22 -2.89
C LYS A 643 -24.56 -8.08 -2.83
N GLU A 644 -25.42 -7.97 -3.83
CA GLU A 644 -26.49 -6.96 -3.87
C GLU A 644 -27.51 -7.17 -2.78
N ILE A 645 -27.95 -8.42 -2.58
CA ILE A 645 -28.90 -8.77 -1.50
C ILE A 645 -28.26 -8.49 -0.12
N ALA A 646 -26.97 -8.82 0.04
CA ALA A 646 -26.24 -8.52 1.27
C ALA A 646 -26.10 -7.01 1.53
N LEU A 647 -25.93 -6.21 0.48
CA LEU A 647 -25.91 -4.75 0.58
C LEU A 647 -27.29 -4.20 0.93
N SER A 648 -28.38 -4.70 0.31
CA SER A 648 -29.74 -4.29 0.65
C SER A 648 -30.08 -4.58 2.12
N ILE A 649 -29.71 -5.75 2.63
CA ILE A 649 -29.93 -6.12 4.04
C ILE A 649 -29.13 -5.17 4.97
N LYS A 650 -27.90 -4.88 4.63
CA LYS A 650 -27.03 -3.98 5.43
C LYS A 650 -27.52 -2.53 5.39
N ALA A 651 -28.02 -2.06 4.25
CA ALA A 651 -28.56 -0.72 4.09
C ALA A 651 -29.78 -0.49 5.02
N GLU A 652 -30.54 -1.56 5.31
CA GLU A 652 -31.68 -1.52 6.21
C GLU A 652 -31.35 -1.99 7.65
N GLY A 653 -30.07 -1.94 8.04
CA GLY A 653 -29.59 -2.17 9.40
C GLY A 653 -29.41 -3.64 9.79
N GLY A 654 -29.60 -4.60 8.87
CA GLY A 654 -29.41 -6.03 9.11
C GLY A 654 -27.94 -6.45 9.05
N LYS A 655 -27.55 -7.45 9.81
CA LYS A 655 -26.18 -8.03 9.83
C LYS A 655 -26.14 -9.32 9.03
N VAL A 656 -25.28 -9.38 8.00
CA VAL A 656 -25.12 -10.59 7.18
C VAL A 656 -23.92 -11.39 7.67
N VAL A 657 -24.14 -12.69 7.96
CA VAL A 657 -23.13 -13.65 8.43
C VAL A 657 -22.95 -14.79 7.41
N SER A 658 -21.78 -15.42 7.42
CA SER A 658 -21.42 -16.47 6.44
C SER A 658 -21.93 -17.87 6.81
N SER A 659 -22.33 -18.11 8.08
CA SER A 659 -22.67 -19.43 8.58
C SER A 659 -24.00 -19.46 9.37
N VAL A 660 -24.69 -20.59 9.33
CA VAL A 660 -25.91 -20.82 10.11
C VAL A 660 -25.52 -21.27 11.52
N SER A 661 -26.06 -20.58 12.54
CA SER A 661 -25.92 -20.91 13.95
C SER A 661 -27.26 -20.71 14.68
N GLY A 662 -27.40 -21.17 15.92
CA GLY A 662 -28.60 -20.95 16.73
C GLY A 662 -28.86 -19.50 17.16
N LYS A 663 -27.94 -18.57 16.79
CA LYS A 663 -28.07 -17.12 16.99
C LYS A 663 -28.47 -16.39 15.70
N LEU A 664 -28.68 -17.11 14.61
CA LEU A 664 -29.12 -16.54 13.34
C LEU A 664 -30.62 -16.35 13.36
N ASP A 665 -31.09 -15.15 13.00
CA ASP A 665 -32.52 -14.86 12.95
C ASP A 665 -33.13 -15.41 11.66
N PHE A 666 -32.49 -15.14 10.51
CA PHE A 666 -33.05 -15.54 9.21
C PHE A 666 -32.02 -16.14 8.26
N LEU A 667 -32.44 -17.20 7.55
CA LEU A 667 -31.73 -17.73 6.40
C LEU A 667 -32.46 -17.31 5.12
N VAL A 668 -31.82 -16.50 4.28
CA VAL A 668 -32.31 -16.19 2.93
C VAL A 668 -31.91 -17.33 1.99
N ALA A 669 -32.91 -18.10 1.53
CA ALA A 669 -32.70 -19.31 0.76
C ALA A 669 -33.21 -19.17 -0.67
N GLY A 670 -32.28 -19.19 -1.64
CA GLY A 670 -32.62 -19.33 -3.06
C GLY A 670 -32.76 -20.79 -3.49
N ALA A 671 -32.84 -21.02 -4.80
CA ALA A 671 -32.91 -22.36 -5.35
C ALA A 671 -31.65 -23.17 -4.98
N SER A 672 -31.82 -24.47 -4.68
CA SER A 672 -30.76 -25.40 -4.30
C SER A 672 -29.95 -24.96 -3.05
N ALA A 673 -30.62 -24.52 -2.01
CA ALA A 673 -30.02 -23.96 -0.78
C ALA A 673 -29.19 -24.97 0.07
N GLY A 674 -29.24 -26.27 -0.22
CA GLY A 674 -28.32 -27.30 0.31
C GLY A 674 -28.28 -27.43 1.84
N SER A 675 -27.09 -27.82 2.36
CA SER A 675 -26.85 -28.15 3.77
C SER A 675 -27.12 -27.00 4.76
N LYS A 676 -27.08 -25.75 4.32
CA LYS A 676 -27.39 -24.60 5.19
C LYS A 676 -28.90 -24.52 5.49
N LEU A 677 -29.75 -24.86 4.54
CA LEU A 677 -31.21 -24.93 4.72
C LEU A 677 -31.56 -26.03 5.70
N GLU A 678 -30.97 -27.22 5.55
CA GLU A 678 -31.20 -28.32 6.49
C GLU A 678 -30.74 -27.97 7.90
N LYS A 679 -29.62 -27.27 8.02
CA LYS A 679 -29.08 -26.81 9.30
C LYS A 679 -29.98 -25.74 9.94
N ALA A 680 -30.49 -24.79 9.16
CA ALA A 680 -31.42 -23.76 9.63
C ALA A 680 -32.71 -24.39 10.17
N ASN A 681 -33.31 -25.29 9.41
CA ASN A 681 -34.52 -26.01 9.82
C ASN A 681 -34.30 -26.81 11.12
N ARG A 682 -33.14 -27.47 11.26
CA ARG A 682 -32.80 -28.23 12.49
C ARG A 682 -32.62 -27.33 13.70
N LEU A 683 -32.14 -26.10 13.51
CA LEU A 683 -31.85 -25.10 14.58
C LEU A 683 -33.06 -24.19 14.85
N GLY A 684 -34.15 -24.31 14.09
CA GLY A 684 -35.34 -23.46 14.23
C GLY A 684 -35.16 -22.03 13.76
N VAL A 685 -34.17 -21.78 12.86
CA VAL A 685 -33.89 -20.46 12.28
C VAL A 685 -34.96 -20.14 11.23
N GLY A 686 -35.47 -18.91 11.21
CA GLY A 686 -36.42 -18.45 10.19
C GLY A 686 -35.84 -18.57 8.78
N VAL A 687 -36.61 -19.13 7.84
CA VAL A 687 -36.16 -19.23 6.43
C VAL A 687 -37.03 -18.31 5.59
N LEU A 688 -36.37 -17.44 4.82
CA LEU A 688 -37.00 -16.48 3.92
C LEU A 688 -36.60 -16.80 2.48
N ASN A 689 -37.53 -16.65 1.56
CA ASN A 689 -37.25 -16.55 0.14
C ASN A 689 -36.98 -15.09 -0.27
N GLU A 690 -36.61 -14.83 -1.55
CA GLU A 690 -36.31 -13.48 -2.01
C GLU A 690 -37.48 -12.51 -1.96
N ALA A 691 -38.70 -12.98 -2.16
CA ALA A 691 -39.92 -12.18 -2.10
C ALA A 691 -40.22 -11.75 -0.65
N GLU A 692 -40.13 -12.70 0.29
CA GLU A 692 -40.31 -12.42 1.72
C GLU A 692 -39.24 -11.47 2.27
N LEU A 693 -38.01 -11.59 1.78
CA LEU A 693 -36.97 -10.62 2.12
C LEU A 693 -37.28 -9.24 1.53
N ALA A 694 -37.77 -9.16 0.29
CA ALA A 694 -38.16 -7.89 -0.34
C ALA A 694 -39.29 -7.18 0.42
N GLU A 695 -40.27 -7.91 0.91
CA GLU A 695 -41.33 -7.37 1.78
C GLU A 695 -40.81 -6.85 3.12
N MET A 696 -39.74 -7.48 3.66
CA MET A 696 -39.08 -6.99 4.87
C MET A 696 -38.21 -5.76 4.63
N LEU A 697 -37.63 -5.61 3.42
CA LEU A 697 -36.81 -4.46 3.06
C LEU A 697 -37.65 -3.22 2.75
N ASP A 698 -38.84 -3.35 2.26
CA ASP A 698 -39.77 -2.26 1.92
C ASP A 698 -41.20 -2.59 2.43
N PRO A 699 -41.40 -2.49 3.76
CA PRO A 699 -42.74 -2.72 4.32
C PRO A 699 -43.68 -1.62 3.84
N GLU A 700 -44.69 -1.95 3.01
CA GLU A 700 -45.75 -1.01 2.66
C GLU A 700 -46.29 -0.35 3.94
N PRO A 701 -46.54 0.98 3.91
CA PRO A 701 -47.08 1.66 5.08
C PRO A 701 -48.43 1.02 5.41
N SER A 702 -48.49 0.34 6.54
CA SER A 702 -49.74 -0.22 7.06
C SER A 702 -50.77 0.88 7.17
N GLU A 703 -51.79 0.87 6.30
CA GLU A 703 -53.03 1.64 6.49
C GLU A 703 -53.55 1.39 7.92
N GLN A 704 -53.50 2.45 8.70
CA GLN A 704 -54.16 2.46 10.02
C GLN A 704 -55.65 2.12 9.87
N ARG A 705 -56.02 0.97 10.40
CA ARG A 705 -57.40 0.71 10.77
C ARG A 705 -57.64 0.98 12.24
#